data_fde086ff4335fc602a8acc8f4dd1b347
#
_entry.id   fde086ff4335fc602a8acc8f4dd1b347
#
_cell.length_a   1.000
_cell.length_b   1.000
_cell.length_c   1.000
_cell.angle_alpha   90.00
_cell.angle_beta   90.00
_cell.angle_gamma   90.00
#
_symmetry.space_group_name_H-M   'P 1'
#
loop_
_entity.id
_entity.type
_entity.pdbx_description
1 polymer ?
#
loop_
_entity_poly.entity_id
_entity_poly.type
_entity_poly.pdbx_seq_one_letter_code
_entity_poly.pdbx_strand_id
1 'polypeptide(L)'
;LAFVAGGAEAGTTGKITGRVLSDKKAPVLAVTCFLEGTRFGAYTNEQGQYTILNVPAGTYTLRFQRVGYEIKSVQGVVVSSDQTTTQDIVLGETAIQMQEVVVTAERPPVEVSVTSSQVSLTAKEIKALPVQELNDVVNLQAGVVDGHFRGGRKDEVQYQVDGVSANNAYDNSSSLRLDRSLLQEVQVISGTFDAEYGQAMSGVVNAVLKQGTEKFHLEGEGYLGGFLLSDPSVRLVSDQFQPGALASLQLTASGPLAKNTLFLLSGRYYHFEDYVKGTRLFVPTDSSDFENGIPHPTGDGKSVPLGYSSEWGGAAKLTNTSLHNTKLSYQAVWNVVDGKRMQYAYRFNPDGAPTQQTFAIFHGLDWNQILSKSTYFDLSFRQNYFDYNDYVYEDVFDPRYDAAGPARGDPGFEDGAFIQGVELNRFTQTTNAFLIKGSVVNQVNSIVQVKAGGELQFPAVSFGSPGTLVYTIVNGQQTLVRHVDDPPDYPGVKTYHPVLAATFAQAVVERPTLTFRGGLRLDYFDARSTVPSDPANPANSIAGAPPSEPVPTTAKFKLAPRLGIAFPIEKRAAVHFAYGHFYQYPSIGTIFTNSDYNTLNDLQAGGVSYGVLGNPDVQPEKTIQYEMGYKHAITDNLGADLTVFYKDIRNLLGVEFVQTYNDAEYARLTNVDFGDAVGFTLAIDHRRLGPVAVALDYTWMEALGNSSDPRETATRAEAGEDPRPRLAYFNWDQRHKLDLTVSMARSDDYSASIVLRAASGQPYTPVLESGFGNGQEPNSGRKPSGMVIDMRGEKTVKVKNTNMSVYARVYNLLDSKFLNGTVFNSTGSPYYSRFPESDQVTLNDPTRFYAPRRIELGVTFGM
;
A
#
# COMPACT_ATOMS: atom_id res chain seq x y z
N LEU A 1 37.26 -5.51 27.70
CA LEU A 1 36.60 -5.14 26.46
C LEU A 1 35.18 -4.67 26.82
N ALA A 2 34.98 -3.35 26.85
CA ALA A 2 33.67 -2.76 27.01
C ALA A 2 32.91 -2.88 25.67
N PHE A 3 31.87 -3.69 25.60
CA PHE A 3 30.95 -3.67 24.47
C PHE A 3 30.20 -2.34 24.48
N VAL A 4 30.51 -1.52 23.52
CA VAL A 4 29.71 -0.33 23.21
C VAL A 4 28.59 -0.80 22.28
N ALA A 5 27.36 -0.89 22.79
CA ALA A 5 26.21 -1.20 21.97
C ALA A 5 26.01 -0.10 20.92
N GLY A 6 25.96 -0.47 19.65
CA GLY A 6 25.63 0.42 18.54
C GLY A 6 24.13 0.56 18.42
N GLY A 7 23.68 1.72 18.03
CA GLY A 7 22.25 2.03 17.93
C GLY A 7 21.59 1.49 16.65
N ALA A 8 20.27 1.31 16.69
CA ALA A 8 19.42 0.90 15.59
C ALA A 8 18.14 1.75 15.53
N GLU A 9 17.38 1.67 14.45
CA GLU A 9 16.25 2.57 14.11
C GLU A 9 14.91 2.14 14.72
N ALA A 10 14.01 3.10 14.99
CA ALA A 10 12.66 2.85 15.48
C ALA A 10 11.81 2.07 14.45
N GLY A 11 11.09 1.02 14.88
CA GLY A 11 10.24 0.20 14.01
C GLY A 11 10.97 -0.63 12.95
N THR A 12 12.31 -0.70 13.04
CA THR A 12 13.20 -1.43 12.11
C THR A 12 14.07 -2.45 12.82
N THR A 13 13.86 -2.61 14.13
CA THR A 13 14.72 -3.46 14.97
C THR A 13 13.92 -4.56 15.66
N GLY A 14 14.58 -5.69 15.85
CA GLY A 14 14.11 -6.76 16.69
C GLY A 14 15.05 -7.01 17.87
N LYS A 15 14.84 -8.13 18.55
CA LYS A 15 15.74 -8.61 19.61
C LYS A 15 16.10 -10.07 19.39
N ILE A 16 17.29 -10.47 19.83
CA ILE A 16 17.70 -11.86 19.89
C ILE A 16 17.76 -12.27 21.35
N THR A 17 17.13 -13.38 21.70
CA THR A 17 17.21 -13.97 23.02
C THR A 17 17.57 -15.45 22.91
N GLY A 18 18.01 -16.04 24.01
CA GLY A 18 18.28 -17.48 24.03
C GLY A 18 19.00 -17.91 25.30
N ARG A 19 19.28 -19.19 25.35
CA ARG A 19 19.94 -19.84 26.47
C ARG A 19 21.17 -20.60 26.03
N VAL A 20 22.26 -20.41 26.73
CA VAL A 20 23.51 -21.13 26.54
C VAL A 20 23.64 -22.19 27.60
N LEU A 21 23.71 -23.46 27.20
CA LEU A 21 23.91 -24.61 28.06
C LEU A 21 25.24 -25.28 27.76
N SER A 22 25.81 -25.99 28.74
CA SER A 22 26.89 -26.94 28.47
C SER A 22 26.34 -28.24 27.88
N ASP A 23 27.22 -29.11 27.36
CA ASP A 23 26.89 -30.48 26.96
C ASP A 23 26.22 -31.30 28.07
N LYS A 24 26.48 -30.96 29.36
CA LYS A 24 25.82 -31.53 30.55
C LYS A 24 24.44 -30.86 30.86
N LYS A 25 23.94 -30.04 29.97
CA LYS A 25 22.67 -29.26 30.14
C LYS A 25 22.67 -28.26 31.31
N ALA A 26 23.86 -27.91 31.85
CA ALA A 26 23.98 -26.87 32.87
C ALA A 26 24.05 -25.47 32.24
N PRO A 27 23.44 -24.42 32.85
CA PRO A 27 23.52 -23.05 32.34
C PRO A 27 24.97 -22.55 32.37
N VAL A 28 25.37 -21.81 31.33
CA VAL A 28 26.73 -21.27 31.21
C VAL A 28 26.70 -19.76 31.41
N LEU A 29 27.23 -19.30 32.56
CA LEU A 29 27.33 -17.88 32.91
C LEU A 29 28.43 -17.17 32.13
N ALA A 30 28.26 -15.86 31.85
CA ALA A 30 29.26 -14.96 31.26
C ALA A 30 29.84 -15.44 29.91
N VAL A 31 29.02 -16.10 29.08
CA VAL A 31 29.31 -16.32 27.67
C VAL A 31 29.13 -15.01 26.91
N THR A 32 30.11 -14.61 26.13
CA THR A 32 29.99 -13.50 25.22
C THR A 32 29.19 -13.92 23.98
N CYS A 33 28.01 -13.35 23.77
CA CYS A 33 27.13 -13.57 22.62
C CYS A 33 27.17 -12.29 21.80
N PHE A 34 27.63 -12.31 20.54
CA PHE A 34 27.71 -11.13 19.72
C PHE A 34 27.51 -11.42 18.23
N LEU A 35 26.99 -10.42 17.50
CA LEU A 35 26.79 -10.49 16.06
C LEU A 35 28.07 -10.07 15.35
N GLU A 36 28.66 -10.96 14.54
CA GLU A 36 29.90 -10.72 13.82
C GLU A 36 29.80 -9.54 12.89
N GLY A 37 30.84 -8.72 12.81
CA GLY A 37 30.87 -7.50 12.00
C GLY A 37 30.00 -6.36 12.54
N THR A 38 29.45 -6.51 13.77
CA THR A 38 28.60 -5.49 14.38
C THR A 38 29.06 -5.17 15.80
N ARG A 39 28.39 -4.18 16.42
CA ARG A 39 28.60 -3.82 17.83
C ARG A 39 27.55 -4.44 18.78
N PHE A 40 26.65 -5.26 18.25
CA PHE A 40 25.57 -5.86 19.05
C PHE A 40 26.03 -7.11 19.77
N GLY A 41 25.80 -7.15 21.08
CA GLY A 41 26.17 -8.30 21.89
C GLY A 41 25.66 -8.21 23.32
N ALA A 42 25.68 -9.34 24.02
CA ALA A 42 25.28 -9.48 25.41
C ALA A 42 26.12 -10.58 26.10
N TYR A 43 26.05 -10.61 27.44
CA TYR A 43 26.58 -11.70 28.24
C TYR A 43 25.45 -12.52 28.82
N THR A 44 25.67 -13.84 28.96
CA THR A 44 24.71 -14.71 29.68
C THR A 44 24.72 -14.44 31.16
N ASN A 45 23.51 -14.49 31.77
CA ASN A 45 23.31 -14.42 33.22
C ASN A 45 23.56 -15.78 33.92
N GLU A 46 23.28 -15.87 35.24
CA GLU A 46 23.44 -17.09 36.04
C GLU A 46 22.58 -18.25 35.52
N GLN A 47 21.47 -17.99 34.90
CA GLN A 47 20.57 -18.96 34.28
C GLN A 47 20.96 -19.32 32.84
N GLY A 48 22.12 -18.80 32.38
CA GLY A 48 22.60 -18.97 31.00
C GLY A 48 21.82 -18.20 29.96
N GLN A 49 20.92 -17.29 30.33
CA GLN A 49 20.10 -16.51 29.43
C GLN A 49 20.86 -15.27 28.94
N TYR A 50 20.63 -14.90 27.65
CA TYR A 50 21.11 -13.64 27.07
C TYR A 50 20.01 -12.96 26.28
N THR A 51 20.10 -11.63 26.13
CA THR A 51 19.21 -10.82 25.30
C THR A 51 20.02 -9.72 24.63
N ILE A 52 20.00 -9.69 23.30
CA ILE A 52 20.58 -8.64 22.48
C ILE A 52 19.42 -7.79 21.97
N LEU A 53 19.32 -6.56 22.46
CA LEU A 53 18.26 -5.62 22.14
C LEU A 53 18.65 -4.75 20.94
N ASN A 54 17.63 -4.17 20.28
CA ASN A 54 17.79 -3.12 19.32
C ASN A 54 18.63 -3.54 18.10
N VAL A 55 18.45 -4.79 17.63
CA VAL A 55 19.14 -5.34 16.47
C VAL A 55 18.39 -4.98 15.20
N PRO A 56 19.00 -4.31 14.22
CA PRO A 56 18.34 -4.03 12.94
C PRO A 56 17.82 -5.28 12.25
N ALA A 57 16.71 -5.14 11.50
CA ALA A 57 16.22 -6.23 10.66
C ALA A 57 17.27 -6.66 9.64
N GLY A 58 17.53 -7.97 9.56
CA GLY A 58 18.56 -8.51 8.70
C GLY A 58 18.96 -9.94 9.04
N THR A 59 19.98 -10.44 8.35
CA THR A 59 20.53 -11.79 8.55
C THR A 59 21.96 -11.70 9.06
N TYR A 60 22.23 -12.36 10.19
CA TYR A 60 23.49 -12.22 10.93
C TYR A 60 24.16 -13.56 11.22
N THR A 61 25.46 -13.48 11.59
CA THR A 61 26.18 -14.58 12.22
C THR A 61 26.32 -14.26 13.71
N LEU A 62 25.71 -15.09 14.55
CA LEU A 62 25.76 -14.96 16.02
C LEU A 62 26.85 -15.85 16.58
N ARG A 63 27.84 -15.25 17.24
CA ARG A 63 29.00 -15.93 17.81
C ARG A 63 28.94 -16.00 19.31
N PHE A 64 29.30 -17.18 19.83
CA PHE A 64 29.35 -17.51 21.25
C PHE A 64 30.78 -17.85 21.66
N GLN A 65 31.28 -17.15 22.67
CA GLN A 65 32.65 -17.33 23.12
C GLN A 65 32.77 -17.26 24.65
N ARG A 66 33.46 -18.22 25.24
CA ARG A 66 33.84 -18.22 26.67
C ARG A 66 35.12 -19.05 26.84
N VAL A 67 36.01 -18.63 27.76
CA VAL A 67 37.21 -19.39 28.14
C VAL A 67 36.78 -20.73 28.75
N GLY A 68 37.38 -21.83 28.29
CA GLY A 68 37.07 -23.19 28.75
C GLY A 68 35.94 -23.87 27.95
N TYR A 69 35.40 -23.20 26.89
CA TYR A 69 34.38 -23.76 26.01
C TYR A 69 34.79 -23.59 24.55
N GLU A 70 34.21 -24.44 23.68
CA GLU A 70 34.37 -24.30 22.24
C GLU A 70 33.76 -22.98 21.74
N ILE A 71 34.35 -22.35 20.73
CA ILE A 71 33.78 -21.20 20.06
C ILE A 71 32.77 -21.73 19.04
N LYS A 72 31.51 -21.22 19.10
CA LYS A 72 30.47 -21.56 18.18
C LYS A 72 29.92 -20.32 17.46
N SER A 73 29.75 -20.42 16.14
CA SER A 73 29.09 -19.40 15.32
C SER A 73 27.87 -19.99 14.63
N VAL A 74 26.73 -19.28 14.75
CA VAL A 74 25.46 -19.64 14.12
C VAL A 74 25.23 -18.66 12.99
N GLN A 75 25.37 -19.12 11.74
CA GLN A 75 25.13 -18.32 10.54
C GLN A 75 23.66 -18.34 10.16
N GLY A 76 23.20 -17.25 9.50
CA GLY A 76 21.83 -17.19 8.97
C GLY A 76 20.76 -16.86 10.01
N VAL A 77 21.12 -16.27 11.17
CA VAL A 77 20.16 -15.80 12.16
C VAL A 77 19.40 -14.60 11.61
N VAL A 78 18.11 -14.78 11.32
CA VAL A 78 17.24 -13.73 10.80
C VAL A 78 16.63 -12.96 11.97
N VAL A 79 16.74 -11.65 11.93
CA VAL A 79 16.09 -10.71 12.85
C VAL A 79 15.08 -9.91 12.07
N SER A 80 13.81 -9.93 12.50
CA SER A 80 12.71 -9.18 11.92
C SER A 80 12.27 -8.06 12.85
N SER A 81 11.74 -6.99 12.26
CA SER A 81 11.25 -5.80 12.99
C SER A 81 10.19 -6.16 14.02
N ASP A 82 10.30 -5.59 15.23
CA ASP A 82 9.38 -5.78 16.36
C ASP A 82 9.16 -7.24 16.79
N GLN A 83 10.09 -8.15 16.39
CA GLN A 83 10.03 -9.57 16.74
C GLN A 83 11.18 -10.01 17.62
N THR A 84 10.95 -11.12 18.31
CA THR A 84 11.98 -11.81 19.14
C THR A 84 12.47 -13.04 18.39
N THR A 85 13.74 -13.05 17.98
CA THR A 85 14.41 -14.24 17.47
C THR A 85 15.00 -15.03 18.61
N THR A 86 14.58 -16.29 18.81
CA THR A 86 15.12 -17.16 19.87
C THR A 86 16.19 -18.06 19.29
N GLN A 87 17.41 -18.02 19.88
CA GLN A 87 18.53 -18.84 19.47
C GLN A 87 19.19 -19.49 20.70
N ASP A 88 18.82 -20.71 21.00
CA ASP A 88 19.46 -21.54 22.05
C ASP A 88 20.70 -22.22 21.49
N ILE A 89 21.73 -22.45 22.35
CA ILE A 89 22.97 -23.09 21.95
C ILE A 89 23.53 -23.98 23.06
N VAL A 90 24.17 -25.06 22.68
CA VAL A 90 24.96 -25.92 23.58
C VAL A 90 26.43 -25.76 23.25
N LEU A 91 27.27 -25.45 24.24
CA LEU A 91 28.72 -25.33 24.10
C LEU A 91 29.42 -26.53 24.77
N GLY A 92 30.30 -27.17 24.02
CA GLY A 92 31.16 -28.23 24.56
C GLY A 92 32.26 -27.67 25.48
N GLU A 93 32.51 -28.33 26.63
CA GLU A 93 33.65 -27.99 27.46
C GLU A 93 34.96 -28.42 26.80
N THR A 94 35.97 -27.58 26.72
CA THR A 94 37.29 -27.91 26.12
C THR A 94 38.41 -27.25 26.89
N ALA A 95 39.50 -28.01 27.11
CA ALA A 95 40.72 -27.52 27.74
C ALA A 95 41.70 -26.88 26.73
N ILE A 96 41.47 -27.05 25.41
CA ILE A 96 42.32 -26.55 24.33
C ILE A 96 41.41 -25.73 23.39
N GLN A 97 41.89 -24.56 22.92
CA GLN A 97 41.17 -23.73 21.96
C GLN A 97 41.10 -24.51 20.63
N MET A 98 39.94 -25.12 20.35
CA MET A 98 39.66 -25.84 19.10
C MET A 98 39.27 -24.86 17.98
N GLN A 99 39.27 -25.37 16.74
CA GLN A 99 38.71 -24.63 15.60
C GLN A 99 37.24 -24.27 15.85
N GLU A 100 36.86 -23.12 15.36
CA GLU A 100 35.48 -22.64 15.43
C GLU A 100 34.51 -23.63 14.79
N VAL A 101 33.42 -23.93 15.48
CA VAL A 101 32.33 -24.75 14.97
C VAL A 101 31.26 -23.82 14.37
N VAL A 102 31.06 -23.91 13.07
CA VAL A 102 30.04 -23.12 12.37
C VAL A 102 28.80 -23.97 12.18
N VAL A 103 27.66 -23.47 12.63
CA VAL A 103 26.34 -24.07 12.43
C VAL A 103 25.48 -23.08 11.64
N THR A 104 24.55 -23.56 10.82
CA THR A 104 23.59 -22.71 10.14
C THR A 104 22.30 -22.66 10.97
N ALA A 105 21.78 -21.46 11.23
CA ALA A 105 20.45 -21.32 11.85
C ALA A 105 19.39 -21.74 10.83
N GLU A 106 18.44 -22.52 11.30
CA GLU A 106 17.21 -22.79 10.55
C GLU A 106 16.11 -21.90 11.14
N ARG A 107 15.59 -20.97 10.36
CA ARG A 107 14.41 -20.17 10.75
C ARG A 107 13.22 -21.12 10.86
N PRO A 108 12.49 -21.18 11.99
CA PRO A 108 11.33 -22.05 12.10
C PRO A 108 10.27 -21.65 11.04
N PRO A 109 9.53 -22.61 10.47
CA PRO A 109 8.54 -22.32 9.42
C PRO A 109 7.37 -21.48 9.95
N VAL A 110 7.11 -21.50 11.24
CA VAL A 110 6.13 -20.64 11.94
C VAL A 110 6.71 -20.11 13.25
N GLU A 111 6.40 -18.86 13.57
CA GLU A 111 6.80 -18.21 14.82
C GLU A 111 5.69 -18.40 15.87
N VAL A 112 5.92 -19.29 16.85
CA VAL A 112 4.94 -19.66 17.88
C VAL A 112 4.71 -18.58 18.95
N SER A 113 5.59 -17.59 19.07
CA SER A 113 5.50 -16.50 20.05
C SER A 113 4.69 -15.30 19.56
N VAL A 114 4.36 -15.26 18.28
CA VAL A 114 3.63 -14.15 17.65
C VAL A 114 2.14 -14.25 18.00
N THR A 115 1.58 -13.15 18.51
CA THR A 115 0.22 -13.08 19.04
C THR A 115 -0.83 -12.64 18.03
N SER A 116 -0.46 -12.40 16.79
CA SER A 116 -1.36 -11.95 15.70
C SER A 116 -0.88 -12.46 14.34
N SER A 117 -1.69 -12.26 13.28
CA SER A 117 -1.30 -12.60 11.92
C SER A 117 -0.40 -11.53 11.33
N GLN A 118 0.85 -11.87 11.15
CA GLN A 118 1.86 -11.03 10.49
C GLN A 118 2.86 -11.90 9.74
N VAL A 119 3.36 -11.36 8.62
CA VAL A 119 4.40 -11.98 7.79
C VAL A 119 5.54 -11.00 7.61
N SER A 120 6.78 -11.48 7.74
CA SER A 120 7.99 -10.71 7.44
C SER A 120 8.77 -11.41 6.34
N LEU A 121 8.94 -10.72 5.21
CA LEU A 121 9.68 -11.19 4.04
C LEU A 121 11.04 -10.49 3.97
N THR A 122 12.10 -11.27 3.89
CA THR A 122 13.48 -10.77 3.76
C THR A 122 13.79 -10.34 2.33
N ALA A 123 14.81 -9.50 2.12
CA ALA A 123 15.31 -9.09 0.81
C ALA A 123 15.57 -10.29 -0.13
N LYS A 124 16.07 -11.41 0.41
CA LYS A 124 16.35 -12.64 -0.37
C LYS A 124 15.07 -13.32 -0.86
N GLU A 125 14.05 -13.40 -0.01
CA GLU A 125 12.74 -13.97 -0.36
C GLU A 125 12.06 -13.08 -1.41
N ILE A 126 12.05 -11.76 -1.22
CA ILE A 126 11.46 -10.80 -2.17
C ILE A 126 12.15 -10.87 -3.54
N LYS A 127 13.49 -10.95 -3.58
CA LYS A 127 14.26 -11.05 -4.83
C LYS A 127 13.92 -12.30 -5.64
N ALA A 128 13.54 -13.39 -4.99
CA ALA A 128 13.20 -14.65 -5.65
C ALA A 128 11.83 -14.61 -6.36
N LEU A 129 10.94 -13.70 -5.98
CA LEU A 129 9.59 -13.58 -6.52
C LEU A 129 9.55 -12.84 -7.87
N PRO A 130 8.56 -13.11 -8.75
CA PRO A 130 8.30 -12.34 -9.97
C PRO A 130 7.52 -11.05 -9.63
N VAL A 131 8.08 -10.20 -8.76
CA VAL A 131 7.49 -8.94 -8.29
C VAL A 131 8.42 -7.78 -8.61
N GLN A 132 7.89 -6.56 -8.71
CA GLN A 132 8.67 -5.36 -9.01
C GLN A 132 8.62 -4.33 -7.88
N GLU A 133 7.45 -4.13 -7.28
CA GLU A 133 7.18 -3.10 -6.30
C GLU A 133 6.65 -3.68 -4.98
N LEU A 134 6.64 -2.83 -3.95
CA LEU A 134 6.12 -3.18 -2.63
C LEU A 134 4.70 -3.75 -2.67
N ASN A 135 3.81 -3.12 -3.45
CA ASN A 135 2.41 -3.54 -3.54
C ASN A 135 2.23 -4.93 -4.15
N ASP A 136 3.11 -5.35 -5.06
CA ASP A 136 3.10 -6.71 -5.60
C ASP A 136 3.38 -7.74 -4.50
N VAL A 137 4.36 -7.43 -3.63
CA VAL A 137 4.72 -8.29 -2.48
C VAL A 137 3.56 -8.41 -1.49
N VAL A 138 2.90 -7.29 -1.20
CA VAL A 138 1.77 -7.20 -0.27
C VAL A 138 0.58 -8.00 -0.76
N ASN A 139 0.27 -7.92 -2.06
CA ASN A 139 -0.87 -8.61 -2.66
C ASN A 139 -0.73 -10.14 -2.73
N LEU A 140 0.46 -10.70 -2.51
CA LEU A 140 0.67 -12.14 -2.40
C LEU A 140 0.36 -12.71 -0.99
N GLN A 141 0.10 -11.86 0.00
CA GLN A 141 -0.08 -12.32 1.37
C GLN A 141 -1.51 -12.78 1.65
N ALA A 142 -1.64 -13.76 2.55
CA ALA A 142 -2.95 -14.25 3.02
C ALA A 142 -3.78 -13.11 3.63
N GLY A 143 -5.06 -13.05 3.30
CA GLY A 143 -5.98 -12.01 3.77
C GLY A 143 -5.90 -10.69 3.00
N VAL A 144 -5.07 -10.58 1.96
CA VAL A 144 -4.97 -9.39 1.12
C VAL A 144 -5.57 -9.65 -0.26
N VAL A 145 -6.49 -8.81 -0.69
CA VAL A 145 -7.15 -8.87 -2.00
C VAL A 145 -7.03 -7.51 -2.66
N ASP A 146 -6.17 -7.38 -3.66
CA ASP A 146 -6.00 -6.14 -4.43
C ASP A 146 -5.87 -4.88 -3.55
N GLY A 147 -5.03 -4.96 -2.50
CA GLY A 147 -4.83 -3.89 -1.51
C GLY A 147 -5.89 -3.80 -0.40
N HIS A 148 -6.95 -4.60 -0.44
CA HIS A 148 -7.93 -4.74 0.63
C HIS A 148 -7.47 -5.78 1.65
N PHE A 149 -7.38 -5.41 2.92
CA PHE A 149 -6.95 -6.30 4.00
C PHE A 149 -8.15 -6.84 4.75
N ARG A 150 -8.39 -8.17 4.66
CA ARG A 150 -9.47 -8.87 5.37
C ARG A 150 -10.81 -8.13 5.24
N GLY A 151 -11.18 -7.77 4.02
CA GLY A 151 -12.45 -7.16 3.70
C GLY A 151 -12.58 -5.65 3.98
N GLY A 152 -11.56 -4.98 4.51
CA GLY A 152 -11.56 -3.52 4.68
C GLY A 152 -11.35 -2.74 3.39
N ARG A 153 -11.54 -1.42 3.43
CA ARG A 153 -11.27 -0.50 2.31
C ARG A 153 -9.75 -0.35 2.07
N LYS A 154 -9.33 0.04 0.86
CA LYS A 154 -7.90 0.23 0.52
C LYS A 154 -7.23 1.34 1.32
N ASP A 155 -7.94 2.41 1.60
CA ASP A 155 -7.49 3.57 2.37
C ASP A 155 -7.40 3.31 3.88
N GLU A 156 -7.82 2.14 4.36
CA GLU A 156 -7.71 1.70 5.75
C GLU A 156 -6.33 1.11 6.12
N VAL A 157 -5.38 1.11 5.18
CA VAL A 157 -4.05 0.51 5.36
C VAL A 157 -3.01 1.59 5.63
N GLN A 158 -2.20 1.40 6.68
CA GLN A 158 -1.05 2.24 6.92
C GLN A 158 0.19 1.68 6.24
N TYR A 159 0.78 2.46 5.34
CA TYR A 159 2.09 2.22 4.75
C TYR A 159 3.15 2.96 5.54
N GLN A 160 4.21 2.26 5.93
CA GLN A 160 5.34 2.83 6.67
C GLN A 160 6.66 2.59 5.92
N VAL A 161 7.58 3.54 6.04
CA VAL A 161 8.96 3.42 5.63
C VAL A 161 9.83 3.59 6.87
N ASP A 162 10.58 2.54 7.20
CA ASP A 162 11.39 2.48 8.43
C ASP A 162 10.59 2.88 9.69
N GLY A 163 9.35 2.35 9.81
CA GLY A 163 8.49 2.51 10.98
C GLY A 163 7.76 3.86 11.09
N VAL A 164 7.87 4.76 10.10
CA VAL A 164 7.16 6.04 10.06
C VAL A 164 6.18 6.07 8.89
N SER A 165 4.97 6.61 9.12
CA SER A 165 3.91 6.68 8.09
C SER A 165 4.36 7.43 6.85
N ALA A 166 4.13 6.80 5.70
CA ALA A 166 4.35 7.34 4.36
C ALA A 166 3.04 7.45 3.56
N ASN A 167 1.89 7.52 4.26
CA ASN A 167 0.60 7.75 3.60
C ASN A 167 0.47 9.22 3.15
N ASN A 168 -0.15 9.40 2.00
CA ASN A 168 -0.62 10.71 1.54
C ASN A 168 -1.89 11.08 2.32
N ALA A 169 -1.86 12.19 3.06
CA ALA A 169 -2.99 12.61 3.88
C ALA A 169 -4.24 12.99 3.05
N TYR A 170 -4.08 13.23 1.74
CA TYR A 170 -5.18 13.54 0.84
C TYR A 170 -6.15 12.34 0.68
N ASP A 171 -5.61 11.13 0.45
CA ASP A 171 -6.38 9.93 0.11
C ASP A 171 -6.04 8.68 0.94
N ASN A 172 -5.15 8.81 1.93
CA ASN A 172 -4.61 7.73 2.75
C ASN A 172 -3.85 6.63 1.96
N SER A 173 -3.56 6.82 0.68
CA SER A 173 -2.72 5.90 -0.10
C SER A 173 -1.23 6.04 0.24
N SER A 174 -0.40 5.09 -0.23
CA SER A 174 1.07 5.27 -0.16
C SER A 174 1.52 6.44 -1.03
N SER A 175 2.26 7.39 -0.47
CA SER A 175 2.84 8.52 -1.23
C SER A 175 4.03 8.11 -2.10
N LEU A 176 4.60 6.91 -1.88
CA LEU A 176 5.82 6.46 -2.52
C LEU A 176 5.61 5.20 -3.34
N ARG A 177 6.32 5.10 -4.46
CA ARG A 177 6.56 3.87 -5.18
C ARG A 177 7.90 3.30 -4.77
N LEU A 178 7.89 2.16 -4.08
CA LEU A 178 9.10 1.51 -3.56
C LEU A 178 9.44 0.30 -4.42
N ASP A 179 10.60 0.38 -5.08
CA ASP A 179 11.16 -0.77 -5.80
C ASP A 179 11.68 -1.83 -4.83
N ARG A 180 11.47 -3.12 -5.19
CA ARG A 180 11.88 -4.27 -4.39
C ARG A 180 13.36 -4.29 -4.02
N SER A 181 14.23 -3.68 -4.81
CA SER A 181 15.67 -3.68 -4.57
C SER A 181 16.09 -2.79 -3.40
N LEU A 182 15.25 -1.80 -3.03
CA LEU A 182 15.47 -0.95 -1.86
C LEU A 182 15.09 -1.65 -0.55
N LEU A 183 14.32 -2.74 -0.63
CA LEU A 183 13.73 -3.39 0.53
C LEU A 183 14.72 -4.35 1.19
N GLN A 184 14.96 -4.16 2.49
CA GLN A 184 15.64 -5.11 3.37
C GLN A 184 14.68 -6.13 3.94
N GLU A 185 13.49 -5.67 4.35
CA GLU A 185 12.39 -6.45 4.89
C GLU A 185 11.08 -5.78 4.51
N VAL A 186 10.04 -6.57 4.27
CA VAL A 186 8.65 -6.12 4.22
C VAL A 186 7.88 -6.86 5.30
N GLN A 187 7.31 -6.12 6.24
CA GLN A 187 6.41 -6.65 7.24
C GLN A 187 4.97 -6.30 6.86
N VAL A 188 4.13 -7.31 6.76
CA VAL A 188 2.70 -7.18 6.46
C VAL A 188 1.92 -7.69 7.67
N ILE A 189 1.17 -6.82 8.32
CA ILE A 189 0.34 -7.14 9.48
C ILE A 189 -1.11 -7.03 9.03
N SER A 190 -1.75 -8.15 8.80
CA SER A 190 -3.17 -8.23 8.41
C SER A 190 -4.10 -8.52 9.59
N GLY A 191 -3.53 -8.89 10.75
CA GLY A 191 -4.22 -9.12 12.00
C GLY A 191 -4.31 -7.91 12.91
N THR A 192 -4.56 -8.16 14.19
CA THR A 192 -4.50 -7.14 15.24
C THR A 192 -3.06 -6.65 15.41
N PHE A 193 -2.83 -5.36 15.32
CA PHE A 193 -1.50 -4.75 15.41
C PHE A 193 -1.30 -3.98 16.73
N ASP A 194 -0.03 -3.79 17.12
CA ASP A 194 0.39 -3.19 18.38
C ASP A 194 -0.07 -1.72 18.53
N ALA A 195 -0.07 -1.20 19.77
CA ALA A 195 -0.58 0.15 20.08
C ALA A 195 0.23 1.30 19.47
N GLU A 196 1.45 1.03 19.01
CA GLU A 196 2.26 2.02 18.29
C GLU A 196 1.76 2.37 16.89
N TYR A 197 0.99 1.47 16.27
CA TYR A 197 0.41 1.70 14.94
C TYR A 197 -0.95 2.38 15.06
N GLY A 198 -1.20 3.41 14.26
CA GLY A 198 -2.46 4.16 14.24
C GLY A 198 -2.80 4.63 12.84
N GLN A 199 -3.92 5.35 12.70
CA GLN A 199 -4.43 5.77 11.39
C GLN A 199 -4.54 4.61 10.40
N ALA A 200 -5.02 3.45 10.92
CA ALA A 200 -5.26 2.23 10.17
C ALA A 200 -6.39 1.44 10.83
N MET A 201 -7.24 0.80 10.06
CA MET A 201 -8.30 -0.07 10.54
C MET A 201 -8.16 -1.51 10.05
N SER A 202 -7.45 -1.72 8.94
CA SER A 202 -7.43 -3.02 8.26
C SER A 202 -6.08 -3.69 8.24
N GLY A 203 -4.98 -2.94 8.17
CA GLY A 203 -3.65 -3.51 8.14
C GLY A 203 -2.53 -2.49 8.20
N VAL A 204 -1.30 -2.99 8.38
CA VAL A 204 -0.08 -2.19 8.37
C VAL A 204 0.95 -2.87 7.46
N VAL A 205 1.58 -2.10 6.61
CA VAL A 205 2.70 -2.51 5.76
C VAL A 205 3.91 -1.68 6.16
N ASN A 206 4.94 -2.30 6.71
CA ASN A 206 6.18 -1.63 7.05
C ASN A 206 7.30 -2.08 6.10
N ALA A 207 7.79 -1.17 5.27
CA ALA A 207 8.92 -1.35 4.38
C ALA A 207 10.21 -0.89 5.08
N VAL A 208 11.07 -1.84 5.45
CA VAL A 208 12.39 -1.54 5.99
C VAL A 208 13.38 -1.41 4.84
N LEU A 209 14.01 -0.27 4.71
CA LEU A 209 14.97 0.00 3.65
C LEU A 209 16.35 -0.59 3.95
N LYS A 210 17.07 -0.99 2.90
CA LYS A 210 18.49 -1.35 2.99
C LYS A 210 19.31 -0.23 3.62
N GLN A 211 20.41 -0.61 4.27
CA GLN A 211 21.33 0.33 4.91
C GLN A 211 22.69 0.32 4.19
N GLY A 212 23.52 1.31 4.51
CA GLY A 212 24.92 1.32 4.09
C GLY A 212 25.69 0.12 4.66
N THR A 213 26.65 -0.37 3.90
CA THR A 213 27.45 -1.57 4.22
C THR A 213 28.86 -1.17 4.69
N GLU A 214 29.52 -2.03 5.47
CA GLU A 214 30.90 -1.79 5.94
C GLU A 214 31.95 -1.91 4.81
N LYS A 215 31.61 -2.61 3.73
CA LYS A 215 32.43 -2.70 2.51
C LYS A 215 31.69 -2.05 1.37
N PHE A 216 32.43 -1.53 0.43
CA PHE A 216 31.81 -0.98 -0.77
C PHE A 216 31.12 -2.09 -1.57
N HIS A 217 29.85 -1.85 -1.91
CA HIS A 217 29.04 -2.69 -2.78
C HIS A 217 28.46 -1.84 -3.89
N LEU A 218 28.48 -2.37 -5.10
CA LEU A 218 27.77 -1.81 -6.25
C LEU A 218 26.90 -2.90 -6.86
N GLU A 219 25.61 -2.65 -6.91
CA GLU A 219 24.61 -3.52 -7.55
C GLU A 219 23.92 -2.77 -8.69
N GLY A 220 23.61 -3.48 -9.78
CA GLY A 220 22.82 -2.93 -10.88
C GLY A 220 21.86 -3.97 -11.42
N GLU A 221 20.69 -3.51 -11.88
CA GLU A 221 19.69 -4.28 -12.60
C GLU A 221 19.20 -3.48 -13.81
N GLY A 222 19.14 -4.14 -14.96
CA GLY A 222 18.54 -3.57 -16.15
C GLY A 222 17.70 -4.60 -16.90
N TYR A 223 16.54 -4.22 -17.42
CA TYR A 223 15.72 -5.08 -18.25
C TYR A 223 14.94 -4.32 -19.31
N LEU A 224 14.57 -5.06 -20.34
CA LEU A 224 13.65 -4.65 -21.38
C LEU A 224 12.53 -5.67 -21.48
N GLY A 225 11.35 -5.24 -21.91
CA GLY A 225 10.21 -6.12 -22.05
C GLY A 225 9.10 -5.54 -22.90
N GLY A 226 8.07 -6.35 -23.11
CA GLY A 226 6.90 -5.98 -23.88
C GLY A 226 5.77 -6.98 -23.72
N PHE A 227 4.66 -6.70 -24.37
CA PHE A 227 3.48 -7.55 -24.36
C PHE A 227 3.47 -8.49 -25.58
N LEU A 228 3.08 -9.73 -25.34
CA LEU A 228 2.90 -10.74 -26.38
C LEU A 228 1.42 -11.17 -26.40
N LEU A 229 0.75 -10.88 -27.50
CA LEU A 229 -0.66 -11.19 -27.68
C LEU A 229 -0.84 -12.54 -28.33
N SER A 230 -1.79 -13.33 -27.83
CA SER A 230 -2.18 -14.60 -28.44
C SER A 230 -3.42 -14.49 -29.32
N ASP A 231 -4.26 -13.47 -29.11
CA ASP A 231 -5.53 -13.27 -29.81
C ASP A 231 -5.81 -11.78 -30.02
N PRO A 232 -5.38 -11.21 -31.15
CA PRO A 232 -5.60 -9.79 -31.46
C PRO A 232 -7.06 -9.44 -31.75
N SER A 233 -7.92 -10.41 -32.06
CA SER A 233 -9.33 -10.16 -32.42
C SER A 233 -10.17 -9.64 -31.25
N VAL A 234 -9.73 -9.83 -30.02
CA VAL A 234 -10.44 -9.40 -28.78
C VAL A 234 -9.86 -8.10 -28.21
N ARG A 235 -8.75 -7.61 -28.75
CA ARG A 235 -8.00 -6.48 -28.20
C ARG A 235 -7.50 -5.61 -29.36
N LEU A 236 -7.83 -4.33 -29.36
CA LEU A 236 -7.24 -3.32 -30.26
C LEU A 236 -5.78 -3.07 -29.82
N VAL A 237 -4.89 -3.92 -30.22
CA VAL A 237 -3.50 -3.90 -29.77
C VAL A 237 -2.57 -4.14 -30.95
N SER A 238 -1.37 -3.56 -30.91
CA SER A 238 -0.33 -3.81 -31.89
C SER A 238 0.03 -5.30 -31.96
N ASP A 239 -0.03 -5.89 -33.13
CA ASP A 239 0.30 -7.30 -33.41
C ASP A 239 1.79 -7.59 -33.21
N GLN A 240 2.63 -6.58 -32.99
CA GLN A 240 4.06 -6.71 -32.90
C GLN A 240 4.57 -6.60 -31.47
N PHE A 241 5.38 -7.55 -31.06
CA PHE A 241 6.13 -7.48 -29.81
C PHE A 241 7.08 -6.28 -29.84
N GLN A 242 6.89 -5.35 -28.88
CA GLN A 242 7.72 -4.16 -28.73
C GLN A 242 8.61 -4.32 -27.47
N PRO A 243 9.87 -4.76 -27.63
CA PRO A 243 10.73 -5.06 -26.48
C PRO A 243 11.13 -3.82 -25.68
N GLY A 244 10.86 -2.59 -26.18
CA GLY A 244 11.08 -1.33 -25.50
C GLY A 244 9.87 -0.75 -24.77
N ALA A 245 8.68 -1.38 -24.88
CA ALA A 245 7.48 -0.94 -24.18
C ALA A 245 7.64 -0.96 -22.65
N LEU A 246 8.55 -1.79 -22.14
CA LEU A 246 8.97 -1.77 -20.75
C LEU A 246 10.50 -1.70 -20.69
N ALA A 247 11.02 -0.74 -19.94
CA ALA A 247 12.44 -0.59 -19.74
C ALA A 247 12.72 -0.18 -18.29
N SER A 248 13.74 -0.74 -17.67
CA SER A 248 14.21 -0.30 -16.36
C SER A 248 15.72 -0.38 -16.28
N LEU A 249 16.30 0.62 -15.64
CA LEU A 249 17.70 0.65 -15.28
C LEU A 249 17.82 1.13 -13.84
N GLN A 250 18.50 0.35 -13.00
CA GLN A 250 18.72 0.68 -11.61
C GLN A 250 20.17 0.46 -11.22
N LEU A 251 20.68 1.36 -10.39
CA LEU A 251 22.00 1.27 -9.78
C LEU A 251 21.90 1.58 -8.29
N THR A 252 22.57 0.77 -7.48
CA THR A 252 22.64 0.95 -6.02
C THR A 252 24.09 0.83 -5.58
N ALA A 253 24.60 1.86 -4.92
CA ALA A 253 25.91 1.88 -4.30
C ALA A 253 25.78 2.01 -2.79
N SER A 254 26.57 1.24 -2.04
CA SER A 254 26.61 1.36 -0.58
C SER A 254 28.03 1.10 -0.08
N GLY A 255 28.38 1.69 1.08
CA GLY A 255 29.71 1.52 1.62
C GLY A 255 30.04 2.49 2.75
N PRO A 256 31.29 2.46 3.24
CA PRO A 256 31.78 3.46 4.19
C PRO A 256 32.11 4.78 3.47
N LEU A 257 31.56 5.89 3.95
CA LEU A 257 31.90 7.24 3.53
C LEU A 257 33.07 7.78 4.37
N ALA A 258 33.07 7.47 5.67
CA ALA A 258 34.09 7.81 6.63
C ALA A 258 34.10 6.78 7.78
N LYS A 259 35.05 6.92 8.71
CA LYS A 259 35.03 6.09 9.93
C LYS A 259 33.70 6.27 10.68
N ASN A 260 32.98 5.18 10.93
CA ASN A 260 31.65 5.16 11.57
C ASN A 260 30.55 5.90 10.79
N THR A 261 30.73 6.12 9.48
CA THR A 261 29.73 6.74 8.62
C THR A 261 29.53 5.87 7.38
N LEU A 262 28.32 5.37 7.19
CA LEU A 262 27.94 4.49 6.09
C LEU A 262 26.95 5.23 5.18
N PHE A 263 27.00 4.96 3.88
CA PHE A 263 26.06 5.48 2.90
C PHE A 263 25.39 4.37 2.11
N LEU A 264 24.20 4.66 1.63
CA LEU A 264 23.49 3.96 0.55
C LEU A 264 22.95 5.02 -0.39
N LEU A 265 23.14 4.81 -1.69
CA LEU A 265 22.58 5.63 -2.76
C LEU A 265 22.02 4.71 -3.84
N SER A 266 20.79 4.92 -4.23
CA SER A 266 20.13 4.18 -5.31
C SER A 266 19.43 5.15 -6.24
N GLY A 267 19.47 4.84 -7.54
CA GLY A 267 18.72 5.54 -8.58
C GLY A 267 18.11 4.54 -9.56
N ARG A 268 16.88 4.79 -10.00
CA ARG A 268 16.13 3.98 -10.95
C ARG A 268 15.49 4.88 -12.00
N TYR A 269 15.58 4.44 -13.25
CA TYR A 269 14.71 4.87 -14.33
C TYR A 269 13.78 3.70 -14.69
N TYR A 270 12.48 3.98 -14.83
CA TYR A 270 11.49 3.01 -15.28
C TYR A 270 10.59 3.63 -16.33
N HIS A 271 10.37 2.91 -17.42
CA HIS A 271 9.45 3.28 -18.50
C HIS A 271 8.48 2.15 -18.74
N PHE A 272 7.22 2.50 -18.89
CA PHE A 272 6.11 1.59 -19.14
C PHE A 272 5.20 2.20 -20.21
N GLU A 273 4.90 1.46 -21.28
CA GLU A 273 3.82 1.73 -22.22
C GLU A 273 2.73 0.68 -22.07
N ASP A 274 1.47 1.14 -22.03
CA ASP A 274 0.32 0.25 -22.00
C ASP A 274 0.24 -0.60 -23.28
N TYR A 275 -0.37 -1.77 -23.15
CA TYR A 275 -0.65 -2.65 -24.29
C TYR A 275 -1.78 -2.11 -25.18
N VAL A 276 -2.64 -1.21 -24.68
CA VAL A 276 -3.70 -0.57 -25.45
C VAL A 276 -3.13 0.59 -26.26
N LYS A 277 -3.24 0.48 -27.56
CA LYS A 277 -2.76 1.50 -28.52
C LYS A 277 -3.94 2.24 -29.14
N GLY A 278 -3.81 3.54 -29.29
CA GLY A 278 -4.67 4.36 -30.14
C GLY A 278 -4.03 4.62 -31.49
N THR A 279 -4.82 5.12 -32.43
CA THR A 279 -4.32 5.59 -33.73
C THR A 279 -4.53 7.10 -33.78
N ARG A 280 -3.46 7.87 -33.89
CA ARG A 280 -3.57 9.34 -34.03
C ARG A 280 -4.14 9.70 -35.43
N LEU A 281 -5.45 9.46 -35.62
CA LEU A 281 -6.17 9.86 -36.82
C LEU A 281 -6.53 11.35 -36.79
N PHE A 282 -6.88 11.83 -35.61
CA PHE A 282 -7.27 13.23 -35.39
C PHE A 282 -6.26 13.92 -34.46
N VAL A 283 -6.22 15.24 -34.58
CA VAL A 283 -5.56 16.13 -33.61
C VAL A 283 -6.61 16.99 -32.91
N PRO A 284 -6.34 17.50 -31.70
CA PRO A 284 -7.31 18.29 -30.95
C PRO A 284 -7.95 19.47 -31.69
N THR A 285 -7.21 20.08 -32.61
CA THR A 285 -7.64 21.25 -33.39
C THR A 285 -8.36 20.93 -34.71
N ASP A 286 -8.64 19.64 -34.96
CA ASP A 286 -9.42 19.26 -36.15
C ASP A 286 -10.82 19.87 -36.06
N SER A 287 -11.36 20.22 -37.24
CA SER A 287 -12.68 20.85 -37.36
C SER A 287 -13.59 19.94 -38.18
N SER A 288 -14.18 18.95 -37.55
CA SER A 288 -15.15 18.04 -38.15
C SER A 288 -16.54 18.65 -38.25
N ASP A 289 -17.27 18.33 -39.32
CA ASP A 289 -18.66 18.77 -39.51
C ASP A 289 -19.63 17.80 -38.83
N PHE A 290 -19.96 18.08 -37.56
CA PHE A 290 -20.86 17.25 -36.76
C PHE A 290 -22.33 17.30 -37.22
N GLU A 291 -22.73 18.34 -37.95
CA GLU A 291 -24.11 18.44 -38.41
C GLU A 291 -24.36 17.46 -39.57
N ASN A 292 -23.37 17.30 -40.44
CA ASN A 292 -23.44 16.39 -41.58
C ASN A 292 -22.73 15.05 -41.35
N GLY A 293 -22.12 14.82 -40.17
CA GLY A 293 -21.40 13.59 -39.87
C GLY A 293 -20.13 13.39 -40.72
N ILE A 294 -19.44 14.48 -41.08
CA ILE A 294 -18.24 14.42 -41.92
C ILE A 294 -16.99 14.65 -41.04
N PRO A 295 -16.25 13.59 -40.73
CA PRO A 295 -15.00 13.73 -39.99
C PRO A 295 -13.87 14.25 -40.89
N HIS A 296 -13.05 15.16 -40.34
CA HIS A 296 -11.89 15.75 -41.05
C HIS A 296 -10.59 15.40 -40.33
N PRO A 297 -10.05 14.19 -40.47
CA PRO A 297 -8.84 13.75 -39.80
C PRO A 297 -7.59 14.41 -40.43
N THR A 298 -6.73 15.02 -39.58
CA THR A 298 -5.45 15.58 -40.00
C THR A 298 -4.26 14.96 -39.28
N GLY A 299 -4.50 13.93 -38.46
CA GLY A 299 -3.47 13.21 -37.72
C GLY A 299 -2.53 12.42 -38.64
N ASP A 300 -1.41 11.98 -38.08
CA ASP A 300 -0.36 11.26 -38.81
C ASP A 300 -0.60 9.75 -38.99
N GLY A 301 -1.70 9.22 -38.41
CA GLY A 301 -2.09 7.81 -38.48
C GLY A 301 -1.20 6.88 -37.68
N LYS A 302 -0.28 7.40 -36.85
CA LYS A 302 0.61 6.56 -36.03
C LYS A 302 -0.12 5.86 -34.90
N SER A 303 0.28 4.62 -34.67
CA SER A 303 -0.11 3.88 -33.47
C SER A 303 0.69 4.41 -32.25
N VAL A 304 -0.01 4.84 -31.21
CA VAL A 304 0.57 5.39 -29.98
C VAL A 304 -0.03 4.72 -28.74
N PRO A 305 0.72 4.56 -27.64
CA PRO A 305 0.13 4.04 -26.41
C PRO A 305 -0.89 5.02 -25.84
N LEU A 306 -2.06 4.53 -25.43
CA LEU A 306 -3.08 5.35 -24.76
C LEU A 306 -2.72 5.64 -23.31
N GLY A 307 -1.96 4.74 -22.68
CA GLY A 307 -1.37 4.91 -21.35
C GLY A 307 0.13 4.71 -21.40
N TYR A 308 0.86 5.49 -20.60
CA TYR A 308 2.29 5.30 -20.36
C TYR A 308 2.71 5.94 -19.04
N SER A 309 3.86 5.53 -18.51
CA SER A 309 4.55 6.25 -17.45
C SER A 309 6.07 6.20 -17.65
N SER A 310 6.72 7.33 -17.37
CA SER A 310 8.18 7.43 -17.26
C SER A 310 8.51 7.91 -15.86
N GLU A 311 9.32 7.14 -15.15
CA GLU A 311 9.56 7.32 -13.74
C GLU A 311 11.05 7.41 -13.43
N TRP A 312 11.44 8.44 -12.70
CA TRP A 312 12.71 8.54 -12.03
C TRP A 312 12.50 8.39 -10.53
N GLY A 313 13.15 7.42 -9.94
CA GLY A 313 13.08 7.18 -8.51
C GLY A 313 14.46 7.06 -7.89
N GLY A 314 14.56 7.31 -6.60
CA GLY A 314 15.82 7.14 -5.91
C GLY A 314 15.67 7.08 -4.40
N ALA A 315 16.75 6.62 -3.76
CA ALA A 315 16.89 6.61 -2.31
C ALA A 315 18.31 6.96 -1.90
N ALA A 316 18.43 7.73 -0.83
CA ALA A 316 19.71 8.05 -0.19
C ALA A 316 19.57 7.83 1.32
N LYS A 317 20.55 7.15 1.93
CA LYS A 317 20.61 6.95 3.37
C LYS A 317 22.04 7.15 3.85
N LEU A 318 22.20 7.99 4.87
CA LEU A 318 23.47 8.26 5.53
C LEU A 318 23.32 7.89 7.01
N THR A 319 24.19 7.01 7.50
CA THR A 319 24.14 6.54 8.90
C THR A 319 25.45 6.84 9.58
N ASN A 320 25.41 7.51 10.72
CA ASN A 320 26.58 7.86 11.54
C ASN A 320 26.45 7.28 12.94
N THR A 321 27.52 6.64 13.39
CA THR A 321 27.66 6.02 14.72
C THR A 321 28.89 6.52 15.48
N SER A 322 29.37 7.74 15.20
CA SER A 322 30.55 8.32 15.82
C SER A 322 30.33 8.72 17.28
N LEU A 323 29.10 9.09 17.63
CA LEU A 323 28.74 9.47 19.00
C LEU A 323 28.52 8.23 19.88
N HIS A 324 28.85 8.37 21.14
CA HIS A 324 28.73 7.26 22.10
C HIS A 324 27.26 6.84 22.30
N ASN A 325 26.98 5.55 22.13
CA ASN A 325 25.63 4.98 22.27
C ASN A 325 24.55 5.65 21.41
N THR A 326 24.95 6.36 20.36
CA THR A 326 24.05 7.14 19.49
C THR A 326 24.21 6.69 18.04
N LYS A 327 23.08 6.52 17.36
CA LYS A 327 22.99 6.40 15.91
C LYS A 327 22.14 7.54 15.38
N LEU A 328 22.68 8.25 14.42
CA LEU A 328 21.98 9.26 13.64
C LEU A 328 21.89 8.79 12.19
N SER A 329 20.70 8.83 11.62
CA SER A 329 20.49 8.51 10.20
C SER A 329 19.72 9.63 9.53
N TYR A 330 20.14 10.00 8.33
CA TYR A 330 19.32 10.77 7.41
C TYR A 330 18.96 9.89 6.24
N GLN A 331 17.69 9.92 5.84
CA GLN A 331 17.20 9.20 4.66
C GLN A 331 16.32 10.08 3.80
N ALA A 332 16.33 9.79 2.51
CA ALA A 332 15.43 10.37 1.52
C ALA A 332 15.03 9.32 0.50
N VAL A 333 13.76 9.27 0.16
CA VAL A 333 13.22 8.48 -0.96
C VAL A 333 12.40 9.42 -1.82
N TRP A 334 12.60 9.40 -3.13
CA TRP A 334 11.87 10.28 -4.04
C TRP A 334 11.44 9.57 -5.32
N ASN A 335 10.34 10.04 -5.90
CA ASN A 335 9.82 9.61 -7.19
C ASN A 335 9.40 10.84 -8.01
N VAL A 336 9.70 10.82 -9.30
CA VAL A 336 9.20 11.76 -10.31
C VAL A 336 8.54 10.93 -11.39
N VAL A 337 7.26 11.15 -11.66
CA VAL A 337 6.51 10.37 -12.64
C VAL A 337 5.83 11.31 -13.62
N ASP A 338 6.14 11.13 -14.90
CA ASP A 338 5.40 11.70 -16.01
C ASP A 338 4.62 10.58 -16.69
N GLY A 339 3.32 10.77 -16.88
CA GLY A 339 2.51 9.70 -17.46
C GLY A 339 1.22 10.18 -18.09
N LYS A 340 0.52 9.22 -18.66
CA LYS A 340 -0.83 9.37 -19.19
C LYS A 340 -1.63 8.15 -18.75
N ARG A 341 -2.76 8.38 -18.10
CA ARG A 341 -3.72 7.29 -17.81
C ARG A 341 -4.42 6.91 -19.10
N MET A 342 -4.55 5.61 -19.31
CA MET A 342 -5.30 5.07 -20.42
C MET A 342 -6.76 5.53 -20.36
N GLN A 343 -7.22 6.17 -21.44
CA GLN A 343 -8.60 6.59 -21.63
C GLN A 343 -9.04 6.15 -23.04
N TYR A 344 -9.88 5.11 -23.11
CA TYR A 344 -10.27 4.48 -24.36
C TYR A 344 -11.06 5.42 -25.29
N ALA A 345 -11.77 6.41 -24.72
CA ALA A 345 -12.48 7.42 -25.51
C ALA A 345 -11.56 8.23 -26.44
N TYR A 346 -10.28 8.39 -26.08
CA TYR A 346 -9.28 9.13 -26.88
C TYR A 346 -8.52 8.26 -27.89
N ARG A 347 -8.99 7.05 -28.24
CA ARG A 347 -8.27 6.11 -29.11
C ARG A 347 -7.94 6.65 -30.51
N PHE A 348 -8.66 7.65 -30.99
CA PHE A 348 -8.40 8.31 -32.30
C PHE A 348 -7.85 9.74 -32.15
N ASN A 349 -7.99 10.36 -30.99
CA ASN A 349 -7.45 11.69 -30.67
C ASN A 349 -6.60 11.61 -29.36
N PRO A 350 -5.50 10.83 -29.34
CA PRO A 350 -4.75 10.56 -28.12
C PRO A 350 -4.12 11.82 -27.48
N ASP A 351 -3.89 12.87 -28.28
CA ASP A 351 -3.30 14.12 -27.81
C ASP A 351 -4.32 15.02 -27.08
N GLY A 352 -5.62 14.71 -27.16
CA GLY A 352 -6.68 15.38 -26.40
C GLY A 352 -6.81 14.94 -24.94
N ALA A 353 -6.22 13.80 -24.57
CA ALA A 353 -6.27 13.29 -23.19
C ALA A 353 -5.25 13.99 -22.30
N PRO A 354 -5.56 14.19 -20.99
CA PRO A 354 -4.65 14.84 -20.04
C PRO A 354 -3.42 13.99 -19.73
N THR A 355 -2.37 14.67 -19.28
CA THR A 355 -1.16 14.07 -18.72
C THR A 355 -1.13 14.23 -17.22
N GLN A 356 -0.54 13.26 -16.53
CA GLN A 356 -0.36 13.29 -15.09
C GLN A 356 1.11 13.44 -14.74
N GLN A 357 1.40 14.37 -13.84
CA GLN A 357 2.72 14.58 -13.28
C GLN A 357 2.68 14.37 -11.78
N THR A 358 3.63 13.62 -11.26
CA THR A 358 3.75 13.38 -9.81
C THR A 358 5.18 13.62 -9.37
N PHE A 359 5.36 14.37 -8.31
CA PHE A 359 6.60 14.45 -7.55
C PHE A 359 6.33 14.06 -6.10
N ALA A 360 7.09 13.12 -5.59
CA ALA A 360 7.01 12.70 -4.20
C ALA A 360 8.40 12.63 -3.57
N ILE A 361 8.53 13.12 -2.34
CA ILE A 361 9.72 12.94 -1.53
C ILE A 361 9.35 12.70 -0.07
N PHE A 362 9.93 11.64 0.50
CA PHE A 362 9.82 11.30 1.91
C PHE A 362 11.23 11.29 2.49
N HIS A 363 11.53 12.24 3.37
CA HIS A 363 12.87 12.37 3.92
C HIS A 363 12.89 12.83 5.37
N GLY A 364 14.02 12.62 6.04
CA GLY A 364 14.18 13.11 7.40
C GLY A 364 15.27 12.41 8.20
N LEU A 365 15.25 12.67 9.49
CA LEU A 365 16.25 12.26 10.47
C LEU A 365 15.70 11.23 11.44
N ASP A 366 16.54 10.25 11.79
CA ASP A 366 16.33 9.31 12.88
C ASP A 366 17.43 9.48 13.91
N TRP A 367 17.04 9.57 15.16
CA TRP A 367 17.93 9.57 16.30
C TRP A 367 17.58 8.40 17.23
N ASN A 368 18.47 7.44 17.32
CA ASN A 368 18.40 6.37 18.30
C ASN A 368 19.49 6.56 19.35
N GLN A 369 19.11 6.41 20.61
CA GLN A 369 19.99 6.57 21.76
C GLN A 369 19.82 5.42 22.75
N ILE A 370 20.89 4.70 23.03
CA ILE A 370 20.92 3.73 24.10
C ILE A 370 21.20 4.45 25.42
N LEU A 371 20.25 4.39 26.35
CA LEU A 371 20.33 5.02 27.66
C LEU A 371 20.96 4.09 28.70
N SER A 372 20.70 2.78 28.59
CA SER A 372 21.24 1.76 29.47
C SER A 372 21.30 0.40 28.78
N LYS A 373 21.76 -0.64 29.46
CA LYS A 373 21.76 -2.02 28.91
C LYS A 373 20.35 -2.56 28.62
N SER A 374 19.31 -1.95 29.18
CA SER A 374 17.92 -2.39 29.05
C SER A 374 16.99 -1.33 28.47
N THR A 375 17.49 -0.12 28.20
CA THR A 375 16.66 1.02 27.80
C THR A 375 17.27 1.76 26.63
N TYR A 376 16.45 2.03 25.62
CA TYR A 376 16.79 2.93 24.52
C TYR A 376 15.58 3.80 24.14
N PHE A 377 15.81 4.90 23.46
CA PHE A 377 14.76 5.66 22.81
C PHE A 377 15.05 5.88 21.33
N ASP A 378 13.98 6.05 20.59
CA ASP A 378 13.96 6.38 19.19
C ASP A 378 13.17 7.67 18.96
N LEU A 379 13.70 8.54 18.11
CA LEU A 379 13.03 9.76 17.66
C LEU A 379 13.23 9.92 16.17
N SER A 380 12.13 9.99 15.44
CA SER A 380 12.10 10.22 13.99
C SER A 380 11.41 11.52 13.67
N PHE A 381 12.00 12.28 12.78
CA PHE A 381 11.44 13.47 12.17
C PHE A 381 11.38 13.27 10.67
N ARG A 382 10.20 13.44 10.06
CA ARG A 382 9.99 13.24 8.61
C ARG A 382 9.24 14.41 8.01
N GLN A 383 9.57 14.69 6.75
CA GLN A 383 8.71 15.42 5.82
C GLN A 383 8.25 14.46 4.74
N ASN A 384 6.95 14.40 4.53
CA ASN A 384 6.30 13.72 3.42
C ASN A 384 5.70 14.78 2.50
N TYR A 385 6.33 14.98 1.33
CA TYR A 385 5.86 15.92 0.32
C TYR A 385 5.42 15.16 -0.91
N PHE A 386 4.23 15.47 -1.39
CA PHE A 386 3.62 14.87 -2.56
C PHE A 386 2.94 15.96 -3.37
N ASP A 387 3.19 15.99 -4.68
CA ASP A 387 2.61 16.92 -5.63
C ASP A 387 2.11 16.15 -6.86
N TYR A 388 0.86 16.41 -7.25
CA TYR A 388 0.19 15.75 -8.35
C TYR A 388 -0.59 16.76 -9.19
N ASN A 389 -0.41 16.68 -10.51
CA ASN A 389 -1.04 17.54 -11.48
C ASN A 389 -1.67 16.71 -12.60
N ASP A 390 -2.88 17.07 -13.01
CA ASP A 390 -3.68 16.38 -14.02
C ASP A 390 -4.41 17.41 -14.91
N TYR A 391 -3.88 17.64 -16.11
CA TYR A 391 -4.43 18.56 -17.09
C TYR A 391 -3.81 18.31 -18.48
N VAL A 392 -4.43 18.84 -19.54
CA VAL A 392 -3.86 18.77 -20.90
C VAL A 392 -2.77 19.83 -21.07
N TYR A 393 -3.04 21.08 -20.72
CA TYR A 393 -2.07 22.18 -20.75
C TYR A 393 -1.95 22.80 -19.36
N GLU A 394 -0.72 23.14 -18.94
CA GLU A 394 -0.42 23.66 -17.60
C GLU A 394 -1.09 25.01 -17.33
N ASP A 395 -0.97 25.95 -18.30
CA ASP A 395 -1.60 27.28 -18.17
C ASP A 395 -3.09 27.21 -18.56
N VAL A 396 -3.98 27.66 -17.68
CA VAL A 396 -5.42 27.77 -17.96
C VAL A 396 -5.71 28.77 -19.10
N PHE A 397 -4.82 29.71 -19.33
CA PHE A 397 -4.92 30.70 -20.41
C PHE A 397 -4.21 30.25 -21.70
N ASP A 398 -3.71 29.02 -21.76
CA ASP A 398 -3.07 28.51 -22.97
C ASP A 398 -4.03 28.61 -24.17
N PRO A 399 -3.62 29.31 -25.26
CA PRO A 399 -4.49 29.52 -26.42
C PRO A 399 -4.88 28.23 -27.16
N ARG A 400 -4.18 27.13 -26.90
CA ARG A 400 -4.53 25.82 -27.45
C ARG A 400 -5.86 25.30 -26.94
N TYR A 401 -6.33 25.72 -25.75
CA TYR A 401 -7.68 25.42 -25.28
C TYR A 401 -8.76 26.06 -26.16
N ASP A 402 -8.57 27.32 -26.59
CA ASP A 402 -9.51 28.00 -27.51
C ASP A 402 -9.50 27.38 -28.90
N ALA A 403 -8.31 27.00 -29.38
CA ALA A 403 -8.16 26.41 -30.70
C ALA A 403 -8.73 24.98 -30.81
N ALA A 404 -8.63 24.19 -29.71
CA ALA A 404 -9.09 22.81 -29.67
C ALA A 404 -10.56 22.68 -29.28
N GLY A 405 -11.02 23.46 -28.31
CA GLY A 405 -12.34 23.30 -27.70
C GLY A 405 -12.47 22.02 -26.85
N PRO A 406 -13.68 21.72 -26.35
CA PRO A 406 -13.96 20.54 -25.55
C PRO A 406 -13.88 19.27 -26.39
N ALA A 407 -13.52 18.15 -25.77
CA ALA A 407 -13.52 16.84 -26.42
C ALA A 407 -14.92 16.50 -26.93
N ARG A 408 -15.01 16.14 -28.22
CA ARG A 408 -16.26 15.76 -28.91
C ARG A 408 -16.09 14.50 -29.71
N GLY A 409 -17.12 13.67 -29.66
CA GLY A 409 -17.24 12.47 -30.49
C GLY A 409 -18.34 12.62 -31.52
N ASP A 410 -18.29 11.77 -32.56
CA ASP A 410 -19.32 11.61 -33.56
C ASP A 410 -19.74 10.13 -33.60
N PRO A 411 -20.98 9.80 -33.14
CA PRO A 411 -21.46 8.42 -33.23
C PRO A 411 -21.52 7.86 -34.66
N GLY A 412 -21.65 8.74 -35.66
CA GLY A 412 -21.59 8.33 -37.07
C GLY A 412 -20.22 7.87 -37.56
N PHE A 413 -19.14 8.34 -36.89
CA PHE A 413 -17.77 7.85 -37.12
C PHE A 413 -17.49 6.60 -36.29
N GLU A 414 -17.50 6.73 -34.99
CA GLU A 414 -17.37 5.61 -34.06
C GLU A 414 -17.90 5.99 -32.65
N ASP A 415 -18.81 5.18 -32.14
CA ASP A 415 -19.46 5.44 -30.85
C ASP A 415 -18.45 5.48 -29.69
N GLY A 416 -18.62 6.48 -28.81
CA GLY A 416 -17.76 6.69 -27.65
C GLY A 416 -16.31 7.04 -27.98
N ALA A 417 -15.99 7.48 -29.19
CA ALA A 417 -14.67 7.97 -29.56
C ALA A 417 -14.66 9.49 -29.73
N PHE A 418 -13.68 10.15 -29.10
CA PHE A 418 -13.42 11.57 -29.37
C PHE A 418 -12.59 11.75 -30.66
N ILE A 419 -13.07 12.61 -31.55
CA ILE A 419 -12.42 12.92 -32.82
C ILE A 419 -11.95 14.37 -32.92
N GLN A 420 -12.15 15.16 -31.86
CA GLN A 420 -11.77 16.57 -31.79
C GLN A 420 -11.72 17.02 -30.32
N GLY A 421 -10.99 18.12 -30.05
CA GLY A 421 -10.97 18.79 -28.75
C GLY A 421 -10.09 18.13 -27.70
N VAL A 422 -10.10 18.70 -26.51
CA VAL A 422 -9.31 18.26 -25.36
C VAL A 422 -10.17 18.09 -24.11
N GLU A 423 -9.69 17.30 -23.13
CA GLU A 423 -10.23 17.26 -21.78
C GLU A 423 -10.07 18.64 -21.12
N LEU A 424 -11.16 19.18 -20.58
CA LEU A 424 -11.18 20.48 -19.92
C LEU A 424 -11.02 20.37 -18.40
N ASN A 425 -11.24 19.19 -17.81
CA ASN A 425 -11.07 18.99 -16.38
C ASN A 425 -9.59 19.17 -16.00
N ARG A 426 -9.39 19.90 -14.91
CA ARG A 426 -8.08 20.23 -14.40
C ARG A 426 -8.07 19.94 -12.89
N PHE A 427 -7.01 19.30 -12.42
CA PHE A 427 -6.88 18.98 -11.01
C PHE A 427 -5.44 19.09 -10.56
N THR A 428 -5.23 19.61 -9.35
CA THR A 428 -3.95 19.57 -8.65
C THR A 428 -4.14 19.17 -7.21
N GLN A 429 -3.14 18.51 -6.64
CA GLN A 429 -3.11 18.12 -5.25
C GLN A 429 -1.68 18.17 -4.73
N THR A 430 -1.48 18.90 -3.63
CA THR A 430 -0.18 18.97 -2.94
C THR A 430 -0.39 18.60 -1.47
N THR A 431 0.41 17.70 -0.96
CA THR A 431 0.49 17.38 0.47
C THR A 431 1.89 17.67 0.96
N ASN A 432 2.00 18.45 2.05
CA ASN A 432 3.24 18.68 2.76
C ASN A 432 3.03 18.38 4.25
N ALA A 433 3.43 17.18 4.68
CA ALA A 433 3.20 16.73 6.04
C ALA A 433 4.51 16.60 6.82
N PHE A 434 4.58 17.24 7.99
CA PHE A 434 5.64 17.03 8.96
C PHE A 434 5.18 16.02 10.01
N LEU A 435 6.02 14.99 10.24
CA LEU A 435 5.75 13.91 11.18
C LEU A 435 6.89 13.83 12.20
N ILE A 436 6.51 13.70 13.47
CA ILE A 436 7.43 13.47 14.59
C ILE A 436 6.93 12.22 15.30
N LYS A 437 7.74 11.17 15.36
CA LYS A 437 7.43 9.95 16.10
C LYS A 437 8.54 9.65 17.09
N GLY A 438 8.18 9.38 18.34
CA GLY A 438 9.15 9.04 19.37
C GLY A 438 8.67 7.87 20.23
N SER A 439 9.59 7.01 20.66
CA SER A 439 9.30 5.93 21.60
C SER A 439 10.48 5.62 22.52
N VAL A 440 10.16 5.14 23.70
CA VAL A 440 11.11 4.59 24.70
C VAL A 440 10.78 3.13 24.90
N VAL A 441 11.78 2.28 24.79
CA VAL A 441 11.69 0.84 25.06
C VAL A 441 12.54 0.49 26.28
N ASN A 442 11.95 -0.24 27.22
CA ASN A 442 12.64 -0.74 28.40
C ASN A 442 12.40 -2.24 28.58
N GLN A 443 13.48 -3.03 28.57
CA GLN A 443 13.45 -4.44 28.98
C GLN A 443 13.57 -4.47 30.53
N VAL A 444 12.42 -4.49 31.21
CA VAL A 444 12.36 -4.43 32.69
C VAL A 444 13.07 -5.62 33.33
N ASN A 445 12.90 -6.81 32.76
CA ASN A 445 13.60 -8.03 33.13
C ASN A 445 13.61 -9.01 31.96
N SER A 446 14.09 -10.25 32.12
CA SER A 446 14.16 -11.23 31.04
C SER A 446 12.80 -11.62 30.40
N ILE A 447 11.69 -11.24 31.02
CA ILE A 447 10.33 -11.65 30.63
C ILE A 447 9.50 -10.45 30.18
N VAL A 448 9.69 -9.27 30.79
CA VAL A 448 8.82 -8.10 30.61
C VAL A 448 9.55 -7.00 29.83
N GLN A 449 8.94 -6.57 28.73
CA GLN A 449 9.33 -5.38 27.99
C GLN A 449 8.17 -4.37 28.00
N VAL A 450 8.49 -3.10 28.14
CA VAL A 450 7.54 -1.98 28.06
C VAL A 450 8.00 -1.03 26.97
N LYS A 451 7.06 -0.59 26.12
CA LYS A 451 7.27 0.44 25.08
C LYS A 451 6.21 1.53 25.28
N ALA A 452 6.64 2.78 25.30
CA ALA A 452 5.71 3.92 25.34
C ALA A 452 6.21 4.99 24.37
N GLY A 453 5.29 5.74 23.76
CA GLY A 453 5.67 6.73 22.77
C GLY A 453 4.51 7.60 22.33
N GLY A 454 4.78 8.38 21.27
CA GLY A 454 3.79 9.25 20.67
C GLY A 454 4.17 9.65 19.24
N GLU A 455 3.19 10.20 18.56
CA GLU A 455 3.28 10.65 17.17
C GLU A 455 2.53 11.96 17.02
N LEU A 456 3.11 12.88 16.23
CA LEU A 456 2.51 14.16 15.86
C LEU A 456 2.60 14.31 14.35
N GLN A 457 1.52 14.72 13.70
CA GLN A 457 1.46 14.97 12.27
C GLN A 457 0.81 16.32 12.01
N PHE A 458 1.43 17.11 11.13
CA PHE A 458 0.99 18.43 10.70
C PHE A 458 0.92 18.48 9.17
N PRO A 459 -0.11 17.89 8.56
CA PRO A 459 -0.29 17.96 7.12
C PRO A 459 -0.82 19.32 6.70
N ALA A 460 -0.25 19.88 5.63
CA ALA A 460 -0.84 20.92 4.81
C ALA A 460 -1.27 20.27 3.49
N VAL A 461 -2.58 20.20 3.24
CA VAL A 461 -3.14 19.53 2.06
C VAL A 461 -3.85 20.57 1.21
N SER A 462 -3.34 20.79 0.00
CA SER A 462 -3.89 21.70 -1.00
C SER A 462 -4.45 20.89 -2.15
N PHE A 463 -5.67 21.12 -2.55
CA PHE A 463 -6.25 20.47 -3.72
C PHE A 463 -7.42 21.27 -4.31
N GLY A 464 -7.73 20.97 -5.57
CA GLY A 464 -8.82 21.59 -6.31
C GLY A 464 -8.51 21.75 -7.80
N SER A 465 -9.33 22.54 -8.47
CA SER A 465 -9.10 22.88 -9.88
C SER A 465 -8.16 24.10 -9.96
N PRO A 466 -7.00 23.96 -10.65
CA PRO A 466 -6.17 25.16 -10.95
C PRO A 466 -6.75 25.96 -12.13
N GLY A 467 -7.97 26.43 -11.95
CA GLY A 467 -8.80 27.09 -12.97
C GLY A 467 -9.76 26.13 -13.66
N THR A 468 -11.03 26.48 -13.65
CA THR A 468 -12.11 25.72 -14.30
C THR A 468 -12.41 26.30 -15.67
N LEU A 469 -12.51 25.42 -16.67
CA LEU A 469 -12.81 25.76 -18.05
C LEU A 469 -14.26 25.36 -18.37
N VAL A 470 -15.10 26.33 -18.68
CA VAL A 470 -16.52 26.11 -18.98
C VAL A 470 -16.83 26.59 -20.41
N TYR A 471 -17.38 25.71 -21.22
CA TYR A 471 -17.86 26.05 -22.56
C TYR A 471 -19.33 26.46 -22.47
N THR A 472 -19.61 27.74 -22.71
CA THR A 472 -20.96 28.30 -22.60
C THR A 472 -21.31 29.16 -23.79
N ILE A 473 -22.58 29.52 -23.94
CA ILE A 473 -23.05 30.40 -25.03
C ILE A 473 -23.07 31.83 -24.51
N VAL A 474 -22.17 32.65 -25.04
CA VAL A 474 -22.11 34.10 -24.77
C VAL A 474 -22.50 34.84 -26.05
N ASN A 475 -23.54 35.66 -25.99
CA ASN A 475 -24.07 36.42 -27.16
C ASN A 475 -24.36 35.53 -28.39
N GLY A 476 -24.81 34.29 -28.16
CA GLY A 476 -25.18 33.37 -29.24
C GLY A 476 -23.98 32.61 -29.85
N GLN A 477 -22.76 32.79 -29.32
CA GLN A 477 -21.56 32.07 -29.74
C GLN A 477 -21.06 31.19 -28.60
N GLN A 478 -20.65 29.96 -28.93
CA GLN A 478 -19.96 29.11 -27.99
C GLN A 478 -18.59 29.72 -27.65
N THR A 479 -18.36 30.00 -26.37
CA THR A 479 -17.15 30.66 -25.88
C THR A 479 -16.60 29.89 -24.67
N LEU A 480 -15.28 29.77 -24.61
CA LEU A 480 -14.59 29.20 -23.46
C LEU A 480 -14.42 30.27 -22.37
N VAL A 481 -15.11 30.09 -21.25
CA VAL A 481 -15.00 30.95 -20.07
C VAL A 481 -14.06 30.28 -19.07
N ARG A 482 -13.22 31.06 -18.45
CA ARG A 482 -12.20 30.66 -17.49
C ARG A 482 -12.49 31.22 -16.11
N HIS A 483 -12.69 30.31 -15.15
CA HIS A 483 -12.86 30.67 -13.73
C HIS A 483 -11.60 30.22 -12.98
N VAL A 484 -10.76 31.14 -12.58
CA VAL A 484 -9.47 30.79 -11.92
C VAL A 484 -9.69 30.50 -10.43
N ASP A 485 -10.40 31.40 -9.74
CA ASP A 485 -10.84 31.28 -8.35
C ASP A 485 -12.06 32.17 -8.19
N ASP A 486 -13.21 31.59 -8.41
CA ASP A 486 -14.50 32.30 -8.47
C ASP A 486 -15.54 31.57 -7.57
N PRO A 487 -15.32 31.64 -6.24
CA PRO A 487 -16.22 30.98 -5.29
C PRO A 487 -17.59 31.72 -5.24
N PRO A 488 -18.69 31.03 -4.89
CA PRO A 488 -18.69 29.63 -4.42
C PRO A 488 -18.70 28.55 -5.52
N ASP A 489 -19.09 28.89 -6.77
CA ASP A 489 -19.41 27.93 -7.81
C ASP A 489 -18.18 27.32 -8.46
N TYR A 490 -17.12 28.11 -8.62
CA TYR A 490 -15.86 27.66 -9.21
C TYR A 490 -14.67 27.94 -8.29
N PRO A 491 -14.61 27.26 -7.12
CA PRO A 491 -13.50 27.46 -6.20
C PRO A 491 -12.19 26.96 -6.82
N GLY A 492 -11.12 27.73 -6.63
CA GLY A 492 -9.78 27.32 -6.98
C GLY A 492 -9.20 26.29 -6.01
N VAL A 493 -7.87 26.21 -5.97
CA VAL A 493 -7.14 25.32 -5.04
C VAL A 493 -7.23 25.84 -3.62
N LYS A 494 -7.72 25.03 -2.68
CA LYS A 494 -7.82 25.36 -1.26
C LYS A 494 -6.84 24.54 -0.42
N THR A 495 -6.32 25.13 0.66
CA THR A 495 -5.34 24.49 1.56
C THR A 495 -5.94 24.29 2.95
N TYR A 496 -5.77 23.09 3.51
CA TYR A 496 -6.28 22.67 4.82
C TYR A 496 -5.11 22.22 5.71
N HIS A 497 -5.21 22.53 7.02
CA HIS A 497 -4.13 22.31 8.00
C HIS A 497 -4.65 21.55 9.24
N PRO A 498 -5.13 20.31 9.10
CA PRO A 498 -5.54 19.52 10.26
C PRO A 498 -4.35 19.16 11.13
N VAL A 499 -4.62 18.69 12.34
CA VAL A 499 -3.60 18.16 13.27
C VAL A 499 -3.99 16.78 13.72
N LEU A 500 -3.05 15.84 13.62
CA LEU A 500 -3.19 14.50 14.16
C LEU A 500 -2.12 14.29 15.23
N ALA A 501 -2.52 13.70 16.35
CA ALA A 501 -1.58 13.33 17.39
C ALA A 501 -1.99 11.99 18.01
N ALA A 502 -1.02 11.28 18.58
CA ALA A 502 -1.30 10.08 19.33
C ALA A 502 -0.27 9.84 20.42
N THR A 503 -0.69 9.13 21.46
CA THR A 503 0.21 8.57 22.46
C THR A 503 -0.16 7.13 22.74
N PHE A 504 0.83 6.31 23.08
CA PHE A 504 0.61 4.91 23.34
C PHE A 504 1.53 4.37 24.44
N ALA A 505 1.06 3.31 25.09
CA ALA A 505 1.87 2.49 25.99
C ALA A 505 1.48 1.02 25.80
N GLN A 506 2.49 0.15 25.76
CA GLN A 506 2.28 -1.30 25.62
C GLN A 506 3.28 -2.08 26.45
N ALA A 507 2.89 -3.26 26.87
CA ALA A 507 3.71 -4.22 27.58
C ALA A 507 3.68 -5.57 26.87
N VAL A 508 4.84 -6.21 26.78
CA VAL A 508 5.01 -7.57 26.29
C VAL A 508 5.57 -8.43 27.42
N VAL A 509 4.90 -9.54 27.69
CA VAL A 509 5.32 -10.52 28.69
C VAL A 509 5.57 -11.85 28.00
N GLU A 510 6.81 -12.27 27.92
CA GLU A 510 7.23 -13.52 27.23
C GLU A 510 7.67 -14.55 28.25
N ARG A 511 6.83 -15.57 28.44
CA ARG A 511 7.16 -16.77 29.21
C ARG A 511 7.18 -18.00 28.29
N PRO A 512 7.87 -19.06 28.64
CA PRO A 512 7.90 -20.29 27.83
C PRO A 512 6.50 -20.87 27.53
N THR A 513 5.50 -20.57 28.39
CA THR A 513 4.13 -21.10 28.30
C THR A 513 3.09 -20.06 27.89
N LEU A 514 3.47 -18.79 27.79
CA LEU A 514 2.55 -17.70 27.53
C LEU A 514 3.27 -16.48 27.01
N THR A 515 2.89 -15.97 25.85
CA THR A 515 3.19 -14.61 25.41
C THR A 515 1.95 -13.75 25.54
N PHE A 516 2.06 -12.64 26.21
CA PHE A 516 1.00 -11.66 26.40
C PHE A 516 1.47 -10.32 25.86
N ARG A 517 0.64 -9.66 25.04
CA ARG A 517 0.81 -8.28 24.58
C ARG A 517 -0.42 -7.49 24.96
N GLY A 518 -0.26 -6.38 25.62
CA GLY A 518 -1.36 -5.49 25.98
C GLY A 518 -0.94 -4.03 25.82
N GLY A 519 -1.79 -3.23 25.20
CA GLY A 519 -1.50 -1.83 24.95
C GLY A 519 -2.74 -0.96 24.90
N LEU A 520 -2.50 0.33 25.10
CA LEU A 520 -3.50 1.38 24.97
C LEU A 520 -2.92 2.47 24.08
N ARG A 521 -3.76 2.97 23.15
CA ARG A 521 -3.45 4.13 22.33
C ARG A 521 -4.55 5.18 22.49
N LEU A 522 -4.17 6.43 22.61
CA LEU A 522 -5.06 7.59 22.58
C LEU A 522 -4.75 8.38 21.29
N ASP A 523 -5.72 8.46 20.40
CA ASP A 523 -5.65 9.26 19.17
C ASP A 523 -6.39 10.58 19.34
N TYR A 524 -5.83 11.64 18.78
CA TYR A 524 -6.35 12.99 18.72
C TYR A 524 -6.39 13.46 17.27
N PHE A 525 -7.49 14.13 16.89
CA PHE A 525 -7.63 14.80 15.61
C PHE A 525 -8.38 16.13 15.76
N ASP A 526 -7.91 17.10 15.00
CA ASP A 526 -8.55 18.40 14.86
C ASP A 526 -8.47 18.83 13.38
N ALA A 527 -9.63 18.95 12.74
CA ALA A 527 -9.74 19.39 11.36
C ALA A 527 -9.37 20.87 11.15
N ARG A 528 -9.43 21.68 12.21
CA ARG A 528 -9.17 23.13 12.21
C ARG A 528 -9.96 23.87 11.13
N SER A 529 -11.25 23.61 11.07
CA SER A 529 -12.18 24.15 10.08
C SER A 529 -13.46 24.65 10.75
N THR A 530 -14.44 25.03 9.94
CA THR A 530 -15.77 25.43 10.41
C THR A 530 -16.85 24.68 9.65
N VAL A 531 -18.01 24.54 10.29
CA VAL A 531 -19.25 24.02 9.71
C VAL A 531 -20.40 24.99 10.02
N PRO A 532 -21.50 25.03 9.24
CA PRO A 532 -22.63 25.85 9.55
C PRO A 532 -23.30 25.41 10.86
N SER A 533 -23.69 26.38 11.73
CA SER A 533 -24.39 26.07 12.98
C SER A 533 -25.80 25.54 12.77
N ASP A 534 -26.44 25.91 11.67
CA ASP A 534 -27.75 25.43 11.24
C ASP A 534 -27.66 24.81 9.84
N PRO A 535 -27.62 23.50 9.73
CA PRO A 535 -27.55 22.83 8.44
C PRO A 535 -28.83 22.95 7.60
N ALA A 536 -29.99 23.39 8.19
CA ALA A 536 -31.21 23.63 7.45
C ALA A 536 -31.23 25.00 6.70
N ASN A 537 -30.26 25.90 7.01
CA ASN A 537 -30.04 27.17 6.29
C ASN A 537 -28.54 27.47 6.14
N PRO A 538 -27.74 26.58 5.54
CA PRO A 538 -26.30 26.58 5.67
C PRO A 538 -25.62 27.81 5.02
N ALA A 539 -26.19 28.35 3.95
CA ALA A 539 -25.68 29.51 3.21
C ALA A 539 -26.42 30.82 3.51
N ASN A 540 -27.33 30.84 4.48
CA ASN A 540 -28.19 32.00 4.81
C ASN A 540 -29.04 32.48 3.61
N SER A 541 -29.36 31.60 2.66
CA SER A 541 -30.08 31.92 1.42
C SER A 541 -31.60 31.81 1.52
N ILE A 542 -32.14 31.32 2.66
CA ILE A 542 -33.55 31.07 2.85
C ILE A 542 -34.18 32.25 3.62
N ALA A 543 -35.05 33.00 2.97
CA ALA A 543 -35.67 34.18 3.55
C ALA A 543 -36.56 33.85 4.76
N GLY A 544 -36.37 34.55 5.88
CA GLY A 544 -37.12 34.33 7.12
C GLY A 544 -36.69 33.14 7.98
N ALA A 545 -35.73 32.34 7.53
CA ALA A 545 -35.15 31.28 8.34
C ALA A 545 -34.13 31.81 9.37
N PRO A 546 -33.88 31.09 10.48
CA PRO A 546 -32.80 31.41 11.42
C PRO A 546 -31.46 31.55 10.72
N PRO A 547 -30.61 32.54 11.11
CA PRO A 547 -29.29 32.67 10.53
C PRO A 547 -28.37 31.54 10.99
N SER A 548 -27.52 31.03 10.09
CA SER A 548 -26.47 30.08 10.37
C SER A 548 -25.12 30.79 10.48
N GLU A 549 -24.36 30.51 11.54
CA GLU A 549 -23.06 31.10 11.77
C GLU A 549 -21.97 30.00 11.59
N PRO A 550 -20.76 30.34 11.14
CA PRO A 550 -19.65 29.41 11.09
C PRO A 550 -19.24 28.97 12.51
N VAL A 551 -19.32 27.67 12.80
CA VAL A 551 -18.91 27.08 14.09
C VAL A 551 -17.64 26.28 13.91
N PRO A 552 -16.60 26.45 14.75
CA PRO A 552 -15.41 25.65 14.69
C PRO A 552 -15.70 24.14 14.83
N THR A 553 -14.98 23.32 14.05
CA THR A 553 -15.03 21.86 14.18
C THR A 553 -14.54 21.41 15.55
N THR A 554 -15.06 20.29 16.04
CA THR A 554 -14.74 19.76 17.36
C THR A 554 -13.53 18.83 17.31
N ALA A 555 -12.59 18.98 18.24
CA ALA A 555 -11.48 18.04 18.39
C ALA A 555 -11.99 16.67 18.84
N LYS A 556 -11.46 15.60 18.25
CA LYS A 556 -11.87 14.22 18.49
C LYS A 556 -10.79 13.48 19.29
N PHE A 557 -11.21 12.72 20.29
CA PHE A 557 -10.34 11.85 21.09
C PHE A 557 -10.86 10.43 21.06
N LYS A 558 -10.00 9.44 20.79
CA LYS A 558 -10.38 8.01 20.77
C LYS A 558 -9.36 7.17 21.51
N LEU A 559 -9.86 6.31 22.41
CA LEU A 559 -9.05 5.35 23.16
C LEU A 559 -9.17 3.97 22.51
N ALA A 560 -8.04 3.39 22.12
CA ALA A 560 -7.91 2.15 21.39
C ALA A 560 -7.17 1.08 22.24
N PRO A 561 -7.89 0.21 22.98
CA PRO A 561 -7.29 -0.94 23.66
C PRO A 561 -6.91 -2.03 22.65
N ARG A 562 -5.78 -2.69 22.89
CA ARG A 562 -5.27 -3.82 22.08
C ARG A 562 -4.71 -4.90 22.97
N LEU A 563 -5.04 -6.14 22.62
CA LEU A 563 -4.69 -7.32 23.39
C LEU A 563 -4.30 -8.46 22.45
N GLY A 564 -3.20 -9.12 22.73
CA GLY A 564 -2.77 -10.32 22.05
C GLY A 564 -2.24 -11.34 23.05
N ILE A 565 -2.61 -12.61 22.90
CA ILE A 565 -2.17 -13.70 23.76
C ILE A 565 -1.77 -14.87 22.85
N ALA A 566 -0.62 -15.47 23.10
CA ALA A 566 -0.22 -16.74 22.46
C ALA A 566 0.11 -17.78 23.54
N PHE A 567 -0.47 -18.96 23.38
CA PHE A 567 -0.24 -20.12 24.23
C PHE A 567 0.51 -21.18 23.44
N PRO A 568 1.81 -21.34 23.61
CA PRO A 568 2.52 -22.51 23.13
C PRO A 568 1.96 -23.78 23.80
N ILE A 569 1.32 -24.65 23.01
CA ILE A 569 0.79 -25.94 23.48
C ILE A 569 1.93 -26.93 23.57
N GLU A 570 2.85 -26.84 22.57
CA GLU A 570 4.08 -27.61 22.47
C GLU A 570 5.22 -26.70 21.99
N LYS A 571 6.43 -27.21 21.90
CA LYS A 571 7.58 -26.44 21.35
C LYS A 571 7.37 -25.97 19.90
N ARG A 572 6.46 -26.64 19.18
CA ARG A 572 6.21 -26.45 17.75
C ARG A 572 4.80 -25.99 17.42
N ALA A 573 3.92 -25.84 18.42
CA ALA A 573 2.53 -25.46 18.20
C ALA A 573 2.06 -24.42 19.20
N ALA A 574 1.26 -23.46 18.74
CA ALA A 574 0.66 -22.43 19.58
C ALA A 574 -0.75 -22.09 19.11
N VAL A 575 -1.61 -21.75 20.04
CA VAL A 575 -2.87 -21.04 19.80
C VAL A 575 -2.67 -19.58 20.16
N HIS A 576 -3.14 -18.68 19.33
CA HIS A 576 -3.17 -17.26 19.65
C HIS A 576 -4.58 -16.69 19.59
N PHE A 577 -4.81 -15.66 20.37
CA PHE A 577 -6.02 -14.85 20.38
C PHE A 577 -5.61 -13.38 20.39
N ALA A 578 -6.26 -12.57 19.54
CA ALA A 578 -6.04 -11.15 19.52
C ALA A 578 -7.35 -10.37 19.41
N TYR A 579 -7.37 -9.20 20.04
CA TYR A 579 -8.49 -8.29 20.08
C TYR A 579 -8.00 -6.86 20.05
N GLY A 580 -8.68 -5.97 19.29
CA GLY A 580 -8.31 -4.56 19.24
C GLY A 580 -9.39 -3.65 18.72
N HIS A 581 -9.34 -2.39 19.19
CA HIS A 581 -10.06 -1.27 18.62
C HIS A 581 -9.11 -0.48 17.74
N PHE A 582 -9.55 -0.16 16.54
CA PHE A 582 -8.79 0.59 15.54
C PHE A 582 -9.62 1.78 15.08
N TYR A 583 -8.99 2.94 15.02
CA TYR A 583 -9.61 4.17 14.57
C TYR A 583 -8.78 4.78 13.46
N GLN A 584 -9.47 5.32 12.46
CA GLN A 584 -8.85 6.06 11.38
C GLN A 584 -9.68 7.28 11.07
N TYR A 585 -9.02 8.40 10.84
CA TYR A 585 -9.65 9.54 10.25
C TYR A 585 -9.83 9.32 8.76
N PRO A 586 -11.02 9.62 8.22
CA PRO A 586 -11.22 9.63 6.78
C PRO A 586 -10.21 10.55 6.11
N SER A 587 -9.94 10.29 4.84
CA SER A 587 -8.98 11.08 4.07
C SER A 587 -9.37 12.57 4.01
N ILE A 588 -8.37 13.45 4.06
CA ILE A 588 -8.58 14.89 4.06
C ILE A 588 -9.27 15.33 2.75
N GLY A 589 -8.89 14.72 1.62
CA GLY A 589 -9.56 14.96 0.35
C GLY A 589 -11.06 14.68 0.40
N THR A 590 -11.48 13.60 1.06
CA THR A 590 -12.90 13.23 1.16
C THR A 590 -13.69 14.20 2.04
N ILE A 591 -13.21 14.49 3.26
CA ILE A 591 -13.99 15.31 4.20
C ILE A 591 -14.03 16.79 3.85
N PHE A 592 -13.07 17.27 3.05
CA PHE A 592 -13.01 18.66 2.61
C PHE A 592 -13.46 18.90 1.16
N THR A 593 -13.71 17.87 0.37
CA THR A 593 -14.28 18.03 -0.97
C THR A 593 -15.65 18.71 -0.85
N ASN A 594 -15.87 19.80 -1.61
CA ASN A 594 -17.11 20.59 -1.59
C ASN A 594 -17.56 20.97 -0.17
N SER A 595 -16.63 21.27 0.73
CA SER A 595 -16.96 21.65 2.12
C SER A 595 -17.34 23.12 2.30
N ASP A 596 -17.44 23.89 1.23
CA ASP A 596 -17.93 25.26 1.24
C ASP A 596 -19.45 25.29 1.07
N TYR A 597 -20.17 25.40 2.16
CA TYR A 597 -21.63 25.41 2.16
C TYR A 597 -22.24 26.68 1.51
N ASN A 598 -21.45 27.70 1.18
CA ASN A 598 -21.91 28.85 0.42
C ASN A 598 -22.29 28.51 -1.02
N THR A 599 -21.87 27.36 -1.57
CA THR A 599 -22.36 26.85 -2.84
C THR A 599 -23.88 26.60 -2.84
N LEU A 600 -24.49 26.51 -1.67
CA LEU A 600 -25.94 26.34 -1.49
C LEU A 600 -26.72 27.64 -1.46
N ASN A 601 -26.18 28.72 -2.06
CA ASN A 601 -26.80 30.04 -2.11
C ASN A 601 -28.12 30.08 -2.91
N ASP A 602 -28.28 29.22 -3.92
CA ASP A 602 -29.44 29.14 -4.81
C ASP A 602 -30.27 27.85 -4.58
N LEU A 603 -30.35 27.39 -3.33
CA LEU A 603 -31.03 26.14 -3.00
C LEU A 603 -32.48 26.13 -3.46
N GLN A 604 -32.84 25.25 -4.36
CA GLN A 604 -34.17 25.09 -4.94
C GLN A 604 -34.96 24.01 -4.18
N ALA A 605 -36.29 24.19 -4.09
CA ALA A 605 -37.15 23.16 -3.53
C ALA A 605 -37.18 21.90 -4.46
N GLY A 606 -36.94 20.73 -3.90
CA GLY A 606 -37.27 19.46 -4.54
C GLY A 606 -36.13 18.71 -5.21
N GLY A 607 -34.88 18.78 -4.74
CA GLY A 607 -33.86 17.88 -5.29
C GLY A 607 -32.44 18.11 -4.82
N VAL A 608 -31.63 17.05 -4.93
CA VAL A 608 -30.17 17.08 -4.72
C VAL A 608 -29.53 17.69 -5.98
N SER A 609 -29.14 18.95 -5.94
CA SER A 609 -28.62 19.67 -7.12
C SER A 609 -27.13 20.03 -7.03
N TYR A 610 -26.46 19.77 -5.90
CA TYR A 610 -25.12 20.29 -5.63
C TYR A 610 -24.04 19.21 -5.40
N GLY A 611 -24.35 17.96 -5.70
CA GLY A 611 -23.48 16.84 -5.38
C GLY A 611 -23.37 16.59 -3.86
N VAL A 612 -22.38 15.83 -3.43
CA VAL A 612 -22.16 15.51 -2.01
C VAL A 612 -21.19 16.49 -1.39
N LEU A 613 -21.66 17.22 -0.34
CA LEU A 613 -20.81 18.14 0.41
C LEU A 613 -19.95 17.41 1.41
N GLY A 614 -18.69 17.82 1.53
CA GLY A 614 -17.79 17.38 2.58
C GLY A 614 -18.21 17.85 3.96
N ASN A 615 -17.78 17.15 4.99
CA ASN A 615 -18.04 17.50 6.38
C ASN A 615 -16.77 17.31 7.21
N PRO A 616 -16.03 18.36 7.54
CA PRO A 616 -14.80 18.25 8.32
C PRO A 616 -15.02 17.93 9.80
N ASP A 617 -16.28 17.93 10.30
CA ASP A 617 -16.59 17.61 11.72
C ASP A 617 -17.00 16.13 11.95
N VAL A 618 -16.77 15.24 10.99
CA VAL A 618 -17.07 13.81 11.13
C VAL A 618 -16.24 13.14 12.23
N GLN A 619 -16.77 12.03 12.76
CA GLN A 619 -16.05 11.19 13.71
C GLN A 619 -15.05 10.28 12.97
N PRO A 620 -14.00 9.78 13.64
CA PRO A 620 -13.16 8.72 13.07
C PRO A 620 -13.99 7.46 12.82
N GLU A 621 -13.68 6.81 11.72
CA GLU A 621 -14.16 5.47 11.42
C GLU A 621 -13.54 4.48 12.41
N LYS A 622 -14.20 3.35 12.65
CA LYS A 622 -13.83 2.41 13.71
C LYS A 622 -13.96 0.96 13.25
N THR A 623 -12.94 0.15 13.51
CA THR A 623 -13.02 -1.31 13.43
C THR A 623 -12.74 -1.95 14.79
N ILE A 624 -13.57 -2.91 15.20
CA ILE A 624 -13.30 -3.83 16.30
C ILE A 624 -12.95 -5.18 15.68
N GLN A 625 -11.73 -5.64 15.90
CA GLN A 625 -11.26 -6.89 15.33
C GLN A 625 -11.04 -7.95 16.39
N TYR A 626 -11.47 -9.18 16.07
CA TYR A 626 -11.24 -10.40 16.82
C TYR A 626 -10.50 -11.39 15.94
N GLU A 627 -9.53 -12.06 16.50
CA GLU A 627 -8.72 -13.04 15.80
C GLU A 627 -8.39 -14.20 16.71
N MET A 628 -8.49 -15.42 16.18
CA MET A 628 -8.04 -16.65 16.83
C MET A 628 -7.31 -17.51 15.79
N GLY A 629 -6.11 -17.97 16.12
CA GLY A 629 -5.33 -18.78 15.21
C GLY A 629 -4.61 -19.94 15.87
N TYR A 630 -4.27 -20.93 15.05
CA TYR A 630 -3.47 -22.09 15.40
C TYR A 630 -2.26 -22.18 14.48
N LYS A 631 -1.08 -22.13 15.07
CA LYS A 631 0.21 -22.22 14.39
C LYS A 631 0.90 -23.52 14.75
N HIS A 632 1.41 -24.25 13.74
CA HIS A 632 2.08 -25.52 13.96
C HIS A 632 3.25 -25.72 12.99
N ALA A 633 4.46 -25.85 13.53
CA ALA A 633 5.61 -26.39 12.82
C ALA A 633 5.52 -27.92 12.79
N ILE A 634 4.86 -28.46 11.78
CA ILE A 634 4.59 -29.91 11.60
C ILE A 634 5.91 -30.68 11.52
N THR A 635 6.88 -30.11 10.80
CA THR A 635 8.28 -30.57 10.78
C THR A 635 9.22 -29.36 10.96
N ASP A 636 10.52 -29.58 10.96
CA ASP A 636 11.50 -28.49 11.03
C ASP A 636 11.40 -27.53 9.82
N ASN A 637 10.85 -28.01 8.69
CA ASN A 637 10.76 -27.27 7.45
C ASN A 637 9.33 -26.99 6.98
N LEU A 638 8.31 -27.62 7.56
CA LEU A 638 6.90 -27.47 7.18
C LEU A 638 6.11 -26.87 8.32
N GLY A 639 5.49 -25.73 8.07
CA GLY A 639 4.58 -25.05 8.97
C GLY A 639 3.21 -24.81 8.38
N ALA A 640 2.25 -24.67 9.27
CA ALA A 640 0.89 -24.25 8.94
C ALA A 640 0.40 -23.20 9.96
N ASP A 641 -0.28 -22.19 9.46
CA ASP A 641 -0.95 -21.15 10.24
C ASP A 641 -2.41 -21.05 9.77
N LEU A 642 -3.34 -21.41 10.61
CA LEU A 642 -4.78 -21.26 10.37
C LEU A 642 -5.32 -20.18 11.30
N THR A 643 -5.84 -19.11 10.75
CA THR A 643 -6.40 -17.99 11.53
C THR A 643 -7.82 -17.68 11.09
N VAL A 644 -8.74 -17.60 12.04
CA VAL A 644 -10.12 -17.13 11.87
C VAL A 644 -10.20 -15.71 12.38
N PHE A 645 -10.92 -14.85 11.68
CA PHE A 645 -11.10 -13.45 12.06
C PHE A 645 -12.55 -12.98 11.88
N TYR A 646 -12.90 -11.98 12.70
CA TYR A 646 -14.13 -11.21 12.58
C TYR A 646 -13.81 -9.73 12.79
N LYS A 647 -14.34 -8.86 11.91
CA LYS A 647 -14.28 -7.41 12.00
C LYS A 647 -15.69 -6.84 12.09
N ASP A 648 -15.93 -6.00 13.08
CA ASP A 648 -17.12 -5.15 13.22
C ASP A 648 -16.71 -3.73 12.84
N ILE A 649 -17.17 -3.23 11.70
CA ILE A 649 -16.78 -1.94 11.11
C ILE A 649 -17.92 -0.96 11.32
N ARG A 650 -17.65 0.16 11.98
CA ARG A 650 -18.66 1.15 12.37
C ARG A 650 -18.22 2.56 12.04
N ASN A 651 -19.19 3.46 11.99
CA ASN A 651 -18.96 4.89 11.72
C ASN A 651 -18.23 5.13 10.39
N LEU A 652 -18.42 4.26 9.39
CA LEU A 652 -17.93 4.53 8.06
C LEU A 652 -18.61 5.77 7.50
N LEU A 653 -17.89 6.51 6.67
CA LEU A 653 -18.48 7.62 5.93
C LEU A 653 -19.53 7.13 4.96
N GLY A 654 -20.65 7.80 4.95
CA GLY A 654 -21.75 7.66 4.02
C GLY A 654 -22.44 9.01 3.83
N VAL A 655 -23.61 9.03 3.25
CA VAL A 655 -24.36 10.24 2.93
C VAL A 655 -25.61 10.34 3.77
N GLU A 656 -25.86 11.52 4.33
CA GLU A 656 -27.17 11.93 4.82
C GLU A 656 -27.78 13.00 3.91
N PHE A 657 -29.10 12.99 3.76
CA PHE A 657 -29.86 14.02 3.08
C PHE A 657 -30.40 15.00 4.13
N VAL A 658 -30.03 16.27 3.98
CA VAL A 658 -30.45 17.34 4.89
C VAL A 658 -31.59 18.12 4.26
N GLN A 659 -32.73 18.11 4.92
CA GLN A 659 -33.88 18.92 4.51
C GLN A 659 -33.73 20.36 5.04
N THR A 660 -34.02 21.31 4.20
CA THR A 660 -33.91 22.72 4.49
C THR A 660 -35.26 23.35 4.86
N TYR A 661 -35.28 24.60 5.34
CA TYR A 661 -36.52 25.28 5.71
C TYR A 661 -37.47 25.61 4.54
N ASN A 662 -37.01 25.49 3.29
CA ASN A 662 -37.84 25.69 2.11
C ASN A 662 -38.10 24.36 1.37
N ASP A 663 -38.05 23.24 2.09
CA ASP A 663 -38.23 21.85 1.57
C ASP A 663 -37.27 21.44 0.46
N ALA A 664 -36.18 22.16 0.24
CA ALA A 664 -35.10 21.70 -0.58
C ALA A 664 -34.24 20.69 0.20
N GLU A 665 -33.53 19.84 -0.53
CA GLU A 665 -32.70 18.80 0.06
C GLU A 665 -31.30 18.83 -0.54
N TYR A 666 -30.25 18.60 0.28
CA TYR A 666 -28.90 18.44 -0.18
C TYR A 666 -28.21 17.28 0.54
N ALA A 667 -27.21 16.70 -0.12
CA ALA A 667 -26.44 15.56 0.38
C ALA A 667 -25.15 16.03 1.05
N ARG A 668 -24.82 15.49 2.24
CA ARG A 668 -23.51 15.69 2.88
C ARG A 668 -22.94 14.41 3.46
N LEU A 669 -21.62 14.36 3.63
CA LEU A 669 -20.95 13.23 4.29
C LEU A 669 -21.19 13.23 5.80
N THR A 670 -21.46 12.05 6.33
CA THR A 670 -21.58 11.80 7.77
C THR A 670 -21.26 10.34 8.11
N ASN A 671 -21.18 10.00 9.41
CA ASN A 671 -20.83 8.63 9.86
C ASN A 671 -22.08 7.77 10.01
N VAL A 672 -22.66 7.33 8.92
CA VAL A 672 -23.91 6.53 8.89
C VAL A 672 -23.67 5.09 8.40
N ASP A 673 -22.55 4.81 7.75
CA ASP A 673 -22.29 3.52 7.15
C ASP A 673 -21.63 2.55 8.15
N PHE A 674 -21.78 1.26 7.86
CA PHE A 674 -21.23 0.18 8.66
C PHE A 674 -20.92 -1.04 7.78
N GLY A 675 -20.18 -2.00 8.33
CA GLY A 675 -19.92 -3.26 7.66
C GLY A 675 -19.39 -4.32 8.60
N ASP A 676 -19.35 -5.54 8.11
CA ASP A 676 -18.81 -6.71 8.78
C ASP A 676 -17.91 -7.48 7.82
N ALA A 677 -16.83 -8.03 8.34
CA ALA A 677 -16.03 -8.99 7.59
C ALA A 677 -15.69 -10.20 8.45
N VAL A 678 -15.97 -11.38 7.92
CA VAL A 678 -15.67 -12.66 8.56
C VAL A 678 -14.89 -13.54 7.61
N GLY A 679 -13.94 -14.31 8.13
CA GLY A 679 -13.18 -15.20 7.28
C GLY A 679 -12.13 -16.02 8.01
N PHE A 680 -11.41 -16.81 7.23
CA PHE A 680 -10.22 -17.49 7.69
C PHE A 680 -9.10 -17.44 6.64
N THR A 681 -7.88 -17.47 7.12
CA THR A 681 -6.67 -17.59 6.33
C THR A 681 -5.94 -18.87 6.71
N LEU A 682 -5.41 -19.57 5.70
CA LEU A 682 -4.55 -20.74 5.86
C LEU A 682 -3.26 -20.47 5.10
N ALA A 683 -2.15 -20.36 5.81
CA ALA A 683 -0.82 -20.29 5.24
C ALA A 683 -0.09 -21.63 5.50
N ILE A 684 0.48 -22.22 4.46
CA ILE A 684 1.33 -23.43 4.54
C ILE A 684 2.67 -23.10 3.93
N ASP A 685 3.72 -23.19 4.73
CA ASP A 685 5.06 -22.82 4.34
C ASP A 685 6.00 -24.03 4.44
N HIS A 686 6.51 -24.48 3.30
CA HIS A 686 7.54 -25.50 3.22
C HIS A 686 8.86 -24.88 2.78
N ARG A 687 9.74 -24.59 3.73
CA ARG A 687 10.93 -23.75 3.50
C ARG A 687 12.05 -24.46 2.75
N ARG A 688 12.14 -25.80 2.81
CA ARG A 688 13.17 -26.57 2.07
C ARG A 688 12.79 -28.02 1.88
N LEU A 689 12.49 -28.40 0.66
CA LEU A 689 12.47 -29.78 0.21
C LEU A 689 13.62 -29.97 -0.80
N GLY A 690 14.84 -30.13 -0.30
CA GLY A 690 16.03 -30.07 -1.15
C GLY A 690 16.24 -28.64 -1.71
N PRO A 691 16.22 -28.44 -3.05
CA PRO A 691 16.34 -27.13 -3.67
C PRO A 691 15.00 -26.35 -3.71
N VAL A 692 13.88 -26.96 -3.37
CA VAL A 692 12.53 -26.41 -3.58
C VAL A 692 11.95 -25.86 -2.28
N ALA A 693 11.31 -24.70 -2.35
CA ALA A 693 10.45 -24.14 -1.29
C ALA A 693 9.05 -23.89 -1.86
N VAL A 694 8.03 -24.11 -1.04
CA VAL A 694 6.62 -23.93 -1.42
C VAL A 694 5.92 -23.11 -0.34
N ALA A 695 5.23 -22.06 -0.76
CA ALA A 695 4.32 -21.30 0.10
C ALA A 695 2.93 -21.31 -0.54
N LEU A 696 1.91 -21.60 0.26
CA LEU A 696 0.52 -21.60 -0.12
C LEU A 696 -0.24 -20.72 0.86
N ASP A 697 -0.87 -19.68 0.33
CA ASP A 697 -1.73 -18.75 1.04
C ASP A 697 -3.16 -18.87 0.50
N TYR A 698 -4.08 -19.30 1.37
CA TYR A 698 -5.50 -19.40 1.03
C TYR A 698 -6.33 -18.52 1.97
N THR A 699 -7.25 -17.80 1.39
CA THR A 699 -8.19 -16.95 2.11
C THR A 699 -9.61 -17.30 1.70
N TRP A 700 -10.45 -17.54 2.68
CA TRP A 700 -11.90 -17.51 2.52
C TRP A 700 -12.41 -16.33 3.35
N MET A 701 -13.24 -15.47 2.76
CA MET A 701 -13.85 -14.37 3.49
C MET A 701 -15.18 -13.94 2.90
N GLU A 702 -15.95 -13.26 3.73
CA GLU A 702 -17.20 -12.60 3.42
C GLU A 702 -17.15 -11.19 4.00
N ALA A 703 -17.31 -10.19 3.14
CA ALA A 703 -17.30 -8.79 3.53
C ALA A 703 -18.59 -8.11 3.05
N LEU A 704 -19.36 -7.62 4.01
CA LEU A 704 -20.68 -7.04 3.82
C LEU A 704 -20.72 -5.64 4.42
N GLY A 705 -21.55 -4.79 3.85
CA GLY A 705 -21.82 -3.46 4.38
C GLY A 705 -22.98 -2.81 3.65
N ASN A 706 -23.31 -1.62 4.03
CA ASN A 706 -24.41 -0.90 3.38
C ASN A 706 -23.96 -0.01 2.20
N SER A 707 -22.64 0.22 2.04
CA SER A 707 -22.08 1.00 0.94
C SER A 707 -20.61 0.68 0.73
N SER A 708 -20.19 0.45 -0.51
CA SER A 708 -18.79 0.24 -0.88
C SER A 708 -18.02 1.57 -1.00
N ASP A 709 -18.69 2.63 -1.41
CA ASP A 709 -18.14 3.98 -1.54
C ASP A 709 -18.97 4.95 -0.69
N PRO A 710 -18.36 5.93 0.01
CA PRO A 710 -19.08 6.90 0.83
C PRO A 710 -20.19 7.68 0.10
N ARG A 711 -20.09 7.82 -1.23
CA ARG A 711 -21.05 8.56 -2.06
C ARG A 711 -22.09 7.68 -2.76
N GLU A 712 -22.03 6.37 -2.59
CA GLU A 712 -22.88 5.42 -3.31
C GLU A 712 -24.38 5.68 -3.11
N THR A 713 -24.79 6.06 -1.89
CA THR A 713 -26.18 6.41 -1.57
C THR A 713 -26.68 7.62 -2.36
N ALA A 714 -25.84 8.68 -2.52
CA ALA A 714 -26.20 9.85 -3.32
C ALA A 714 -26.26 9.51 -4.82
N THR A 715 -25.29 8.73 -5.32
CA THR A 715 -25.28 8.29 -6.72
C THR A 715 -26.54 7.48 -7.08
N ARG A 716 -27.02 6.62 -6.18
CA ARG A 716 -28.28 5.91 -6.37
C ARG A 716 -29.48 6.85 -6.39
N ALA A 717 -29.52 7.83 -5.47
CA ALA A 717 -30.59 8.83 -5.45
C ALA A 717 -30.64 9.66 -6.76
N GLU A 718 -29.48 10.09 -7.24
CA GLU A 718 -29.35 10.83 -8.51
C GLU A 718 -29.80 9.99 -9.72
N ALA A 719 -29.53 8.67 -9.68
CA ALA A 719 -30.01 7.72 -10.69
C ALA A 719 -31.52 7.39 -10.57
N GLY A 720 -32.23 7.94 -9.58
CA GLY A 720 -33.64 7.63 -9.31
C GLY A 720 -33.87 6.26 -8.69
N GLU A 721 -32.82 5.66 -8.12
CA GLU A 721 -32.88 4.39 -7.39
C GLU A 721 -33.18 4.62 -5.91
N ASP A 722 -33.58 3.56 -5.21
CA ASP A 722 -33.85 3.62 -3.76
C ASP A 722 -32.54 3.89 -2.98
N PRO A 723 -32.37 5.07 -2.35
CA PRO A 723 -31.16 5.44 -1.65
C PRO A 723 -31.01 4.80 -0.26
N ARG A 724 -32.05 4.09 0.23
CA ARG A 724 -32.03 3.52 1.58
C ARG A 724 -30.88 2.52 1.75
N PRO A 725 -30.10 2.60 2.85
CA PRO A 725 -29.01 1.68 3.12
C PRO A 725 -29.51 0.22 3.16
N ARG A 726 -28.84 -0.66 2.43
CA ARG A 726 -29.12 -2.11 2.41
C ARG A 726 -27.84 -2.86 2.62
N LEU A 727 -27.88 -3.94 3.39
CA LEU A 727 -26.72 -4.80 3.58
C LEU A 727 -26.44 -5.57 2.28
N ALA A 728 -25.30 -5.33 1.67
CA ALA A 728 -24.82 -5.95 0.44
C ALA A 728 -23.35 -6.35 0.56
N TYR A 729 -22.86 -7.18 -0.35
CA TYR A 729 -21.44 -7.45 -0.44
C TYR A 729 -20.68 -6.21 -0.89
N PHE A 730 -19.52 -5.95 -0.29
CA PHE A 730 -18.64 -4.91 -0.81
C PHE A 730 -18.13 -5.27 -2.21
N ASN A 731 -17.87 -4.29 -3.07
CA ASN A 731 -17.40 -4.49 -4.45
C ASN A 731 -16.14 -5.35 -4.56
N TRP A 732 -15.31 -5.37 -3.53
CA TRP A 732 -14.08 -6.14 -3.44
C TRP A 732 -14.24 -7.47 -2.68
N ASP A 733 -15.44 -7.84 -2.25
CA ASP A 733 -15.66 -9.14 -1.61
C ASP A 733 -15.22 -10.26 -2.54
N GLN A 734 -14.28 -11.07 -2.07
CA GLN A 734 -13.72 -12.19 -2.81
C GLN A 734 -13.73 -13.44 -1.95
N ARG A 735 -14.67 -14.35 -2.22
CA ARG A 735 -14.92 -15.54 -1.38
C ARG A 735 -13.71 -16.43 -1.23
N HIS A 736 -13.00 -16.66 -2.30
CA HIS A 736 -11.85 -17.55 -2.35
C HIS A 736 -10.69 -16.85 -3.05
N LYS A 737 -9.56 -16.84 -2.41
CA LYS A 737 -8.28 -16.45 -3.00
C LYS A 737 -7.23 -17.48 -2.62
N LEU A 738 -6.47 -17.93 -3.61
CA LEU A 738 -5.36 -18.86 -3.46
C LEU A 738 -4.13 -18.29 -4.16
N ASP A 739 -3.06 -18.11 -3.41
CA ASP A 739 -1.73 -17.80 -3.92
C ASP A 739 -0.80 -18.99 -3.63
N LEU A 740 -0.23 -19.56 -4.67
CA LEU A 740 0.74 -20.65 -4.56
C LEU A 740 2.06 -20.20 -5.17
N THR A 741 3.08 -20.13 -4.34
CA THR A 741 4.45 -19.82 -4.74
C THR A 741 5.31 -21.07 -4.66
N VAL A 742 5.91 -21.46 -5.77
CA VAL A 742 6.91 -22.52 -5.82
C VAL A 742 8.22 -21.89 -6.25
N SER A 743 9.23 -21.96 -5.42
CA SER A 743 10.57 -21.46 -5.73
C SER A 743 11.61 -22.55 -5.66
N MET A 744 12.55 -22.52 -6.57
CA MET A 744 13.67 -23.45 -6.65
C MET A 744 14.97 -22.66 -6.74
N ALA A 745 15.94 -23.02 -5.89
CA ALA A 745 17.30 -22.49 -5.97
C ALA A 745 18.30 -23.61 -5.76
N ARG A 746 19.27 -23.73 -6.67
CA ARG A 746 20.39 -24.67 -6.54
C ARG A 746 21.68 -23.89 -6.41
N SER A 747 22.17 -23.79 -5.16
CA SER A 747 23.34 -22.95 -4.84
C SER A 747 23.16 -21.51 -5.37
N ASP A 748 24.26 -20.84 -5.71
CA ASP A 748 24.22 -19.50 -6.32
C ASP A 748 24.18 -19.53 -7.87
N ASP A 749 23.92 -20.71 -8.48
CA ASP A 749 24.02 -20.90 -9.93
C ASP A 749 22.73 -20.54 -10.66
N TYR A 750 21.60 -21.06 -10.20
CA TYR A 750 20.28 -20.73 -10.80
C TYR A 750 19.16 -20.75 -9.78
N SER A 751 18.16 -19.93 -10.06
CA SER A 751 16.90 -19.91 -9.34
C SER A 751 15.74 -19.81 -10.31
N ALA A 752 14.59 -20.37 -9.91
CA ALA A 752 13.33 -20.21 -10.61
C ALA A 752 12.21 -20.06 -9.60
N SER A 753 11.17 -19.32 -9.97
CA SER A 753 9.94 -19.21 -9.18
C SER A 753 8.73 -19.17 -10.09
N ILE A 754 7.64 -19.75 -9.60
CA ILE A 754 6.32 -19.73 -10.22
C ILE A 754 5.35 -19.26 -9.15
N VAL A 755 4.52 -18.31 -9.49
CA VAL A 755 3.42 -17.82 -8.64
C VAL A 755 2.12 -18.05 -9.38
N LEU A 756 1.23 -18.85 -8.80
CA LEU A 756 -0.13 -19.04 -9.26
C LEU A 756 -1.04 -18.24 -8.35
N ARG A 757 -1.87 -17.39 -8.94
CA ARG A 757 -2.92 -16.63 -8.27
C ARG A 757 -4.26 -17.08 -8.83
N ALA A 758 -5.13 -17.64 -8.00
CA ALA A 758 -6.48 -18.04 -8.37
C ALA A 758 -7.50 -17.39 -7.44
N ALA A 759 -8.58 -16.89 -8.01
CA ALA A 759 -9.57 -16.14 -7.26
C ALA A 759 -10.98 -16.39 -7.76
N SER A 760 -11.96 -16.45 -6.84
CA SER A 760 -13.36 -16.38 -7.19
C SER A 760 -13.73 -14.99 -7.71
N GLY A 761 -14.83 -14.89 -8.44
CA GLY A 761 -15.31 -13.60 -8.94
C GLY A 761 -15.73 -12.65 -7.80
N GLN A 762 -15.42 -11.39 -7.96
CA GLN A 762 -15.95 -10.29 -7.17
C GLN A 762 -17.44 -10.06 -7.48
N PRO A 763 -18.20 -9.35 -6.62
CA PRO A 763 -19.60 -9.05 -6.89
C PRO A 763 -19.80 -8.08 -8.05
N TYR A 764 -21.01 -8.12 -8.61
CA TYR A 764 -21.54 -7.08 -9.49
C TYR A 764 -23.07 -6.99 -9.28
N THR A 765 -23.68 -5.87 -9.63
CA THR A 765 -25.14 -5.69 -9.58
C THR A 765 -25.75 -6.13 -10.91
N PRO A 766 -26.53 -7.23 -10.96
CA PRO A 766 -27.21 -7.64 -12.19
C PRO A 766 -28.27 -6.63 -12.64
N VAL A 767 -28.42 -6.45 -13.93
CA VAL A 767 -29.50 -5.66 -14.56
C VAL A 767 -30.44 -6.61 -15.27
N LEU A 768 -31.73 -6.59 -14.89
CA LEU A 768 -32.79 -7.31 -15.58
C LEU A 768 -33.33 -6.50 -16.76
N GLU A 769 -34.00 -7.18 -17.70
CA GLU A 769 -34.69 -6.53 -18.81
C GLU A 769 -35.70 -5.46 -18.33
N SER A 770 -35.85 -4.40 -19.12
CA SER A 770 -36.77 -3.29 -18.89
C SER A 770 -38.20 -3.77 -18.55
N GLY A 771 -38.77 -3.30 -17.43
CA GLY A 771 -40.13 -3.55 -17.03
C GLY A 771 -40.33 -4.12 -15.62
N PHE A 772 -39.40 -4.82 -15.06
CA PHE A 772 -39.34 -5.13 -13.63
C PHE A 772 -38.39 -4.13 -13.01
N GLY A 773 -38.95 -3.10 -12.37
CA GLY A 773 -38.18 -2.00 -11.83
C GLY A 773 -36.90 -2.44 -11.10
N ASN A 774 -35.98 -1.54 -10.87
CA ASN A 774 -34.62 -1.64 -10.31
C ASN A 774 -34.54 -2.37 -8.94
N GLY A 775 -35.21 -3.51 -8.79
CA GLY A 775 -35.38 -4.27 -7.55
C GLY A 775 -34.29 -5.33 -7.29
N GLN A 776 -33.22 -5.34 -8.07
CA GLN A 776 -32.10 -6.24 -7.80
C GLN A 776 -31.29 -5.75 -6.60
N GLU A 777 -30.94 -6.67 -5.73
CA GLU A 777 -30.02 -6.41 -4.63
C GLU A 777 -28.66 -5.98 -5.18
N PRO A 778 -28.08 -4.87 -4.68
CA PRO A 778 -26.72 -4.46 -5.05
C PRO A 778 -25.74 -5.60 -4.83
N ASN A 779 -24.79 -5.77 -5.75
CA ASN A 779 -23.71 -6.75 -5.64
C ASN A 779 -24.16 -8.21 -5.43
N SER A 780 -25.36 -8.58 -5.92
CA SER A 780 -25.93 -9.94 -5.75
C SER A 780 -25.40 -10.96 -6.76
N GLY A 781 -24.89 -10.51 -7.91
CA GLY A 781 -24.24 -11.38 -8.90
C GLY A 781 -22.76 -11.61 -8.59
N ARG A 782 -22.18 -12.66 -9.17
CA ARG A 782 -20.73 -12.95 -9.08
C ARG A 782 -20.11 -13.00 -10.47
N LYS A 783 -18.97 -12.28 -10.62
CA LYS A 783 -18.13 -12.35 -11.80
C LYS A 783 -17.53 -13.75 -11.96
N PRO A 784 -17.08 -14.16 -13.15
CA PRO A 784 -16.34 -15.41 -13.33
C PRO A 784 -15.10 -15.49 -12.46
N SER A 785 -14.72 -16.69 -12.04
CA SER A 785 -13.44 -16.95 -11.40
C SER A 785 -12.30 -16.86 -12.41
N GLY A 786 -11.12 -16.49 -11.96
CA GLY A 786 -9.93 -16.34 -12.79
C GLY A 786 -8.68 -16.93 -12.15
N MET A 787 -7.68 -17.19 -13.00
CA MET A 787 -6.38 -17.68 -12.59
C MET A 787 -5.28 -17.05 -13.46
N VAL A 788 -4.19 -16.65 -12.82
CA VAL A 788 -3.00 -16.10 -13.48
C VAL A 788 -1.75 -16.82 -12.97
N ILE A 789 -0.81 -17.11 -13.85
CA ILE A 789 0.48 -17.71 -13.51
C ILE A 789 1.60 -16.76 -13.95
N ASP A 790 2.45 -16.39 -13.01
CA ASP A 790 3.67 -15.62 -13.25
C ASP A 790 4.91 -16.48 -12.99
N MET A 791 5.96 -16.26 -13.75
CA MET A 791 7.19 -17.06 -13.67
C MET A 791 8.43 -16.16 -13.73
N ARG A 792 9.47 -16.55 -13.00
CA ARG A 792 10.81 -15.97 -13.08
C ARG A 792 11.84 -17.08 -13.14
N GLY A 793 12.83 -16.94 -14.00
CA GLY A 793 14.01 -17.82 -14.06
C GLY A 793 15.28 -16.99 -14.12
N GLU A 794 16.32 -17.37 -13.41
CA GLU A 794 17.60 -16.66 -13.32
C GLU A 794 18.77 -17.64 -13.38
N LYS A 795 19.81 -17.29 -14.13
CA LYS A 795 21.10 -17.97 -14.15
C LYS A 795 22.20 -17.01 -13.78
N THR A 796 22.96 -17.36 -12.74
CA THR A 796 24.11 -16.57 -12.27
C THR A 796 25.41 -17.15 -12.83
N VAL A 797 26.29 -16.26 -13.27
CA VAL A 797 27.65 -16.57 -13.76
C VAL A 797 28.64 -15.70 -13.00
N LYS A 798 29.66 -16.33 -12.41
CA LYS A 798 30.75 -15.60 -11.76
C LYS A 798 31.78 -15.18 -12.80
N VAL A 799 31.98 -13.86 -12.97
CA VAL A 799 32.98 -13.28 -13.86
C VAL A 799 34.01 -12.52 -12.99
N LYS A 800 35.17 -13.16 -12.74
CA LYS A 800 36.17 -12.65 -11.79
C LYS A 800 35.55 -12.42 -10.39
N ASN A 801 35.54 -11.19 -9.90
CA ASN A 801 34.99 -10.80 -8.60
C ASN A 801 33.54 -10.30 -8.66
N THR A 802 32.88 -10.39 -9.82
CA THR A 802 31.53 -9.90 -10.06
C THR A 802 30.59 -11.06 -10.26
N ASN A 803 29.47 -11.08 -9.53
CA ASN A 803 28.34 -11.97 -9.81
C ASN A 803 27.46 -11.28 -10.85
N MET A 804 27.25 -11.95 -11.97
CA MET A 804 26.38 -11.47 -13.05
C MET A 804 25.29 -12.49 -13.28
N SER A 805 24.04 -12.06 -13.31
CA SER A 805 22.90 -12.93 -13.58
C SER A 805 22.12 -12.45 -14.78
N VAL A 806 21.66 -13.39 -15.59
CA VAL A 806 20.67 -13.16 -16.65
C VAL A 806 19.37 -13.79 -16.19
N TYR A 807 18.27 -13.07 -16.34
CA TYR A 807 16.95 -13.56 -15.94
C TYR A 807 15.88 -13.25 -16.99
N ALA A 808 14.83 -14.07 -16.94
CA ALA A 808 13.57 -13.82 -17.63
C ALA A 808 12.42 -13.80 -16.64
N ARG A 809 11.47 -12.88 -16.83
CA ARG A 809 10.18 -12.86 -16.15
C ARG A 809 9.06 -12.95 -17.18
N VAL A 810 8.06 -13.74 -16.88
CA VAL A 810 6.86 -13.88 -17.68
C VAL A 810 5.67 -13.69 -16.76
N TYR A 811 4.89 -12.66 -17.01
CA TYR A 811 3.63 -12.42 -16.32
C TYR A 811 2.48 -12.90 -17.19
N ASN A 812 1.44 -13.43 -16.53
CA ASN A 812 0.30 -14.03 -17.21
C ASN A 812 0.75 -15.07 -18.26
N LEU A 813 1.50 -16.06 -17.84
CA LEU A 813 2.10 -17.11 -18.70
C LEU A 813 1.05 -17.79 -19.59
N LEU A 814 -0.16 -18.01 -19.09
CA LEU A 814 -1.25 -18.68 -19.81
C LEU A 814 -2.06 -17.71 -20.70
N ASP A 815 -1.74 -16.42 -20.71
CA ASP A 815 -2.52 -15.37 -21.34
C ASP A 815 -4.01 -15.40 -20.94
N SER A 816 -4.26 -15.59 -19.66
CA SER A 816 -5.60 -15.58 -19.08
C SER A 816 -6.29 -14.24 -19.38
N LYS A 817 -7.49 -14.28 -19.95
CA LYS A 817 -8.19 -13.09 -20.40
C LYS A 817 -9.00 -12.40 -19.31
N PHE A 818 -9.40 -13.13 -18.27
CA PHE A 818 -10.28 -12.59 -17.25
C PHE A 818 -9.76 -12.88 -15.84
N LEU A 819 -9.66 -11.83 -15.02
CA LEU A 819 -9.44 -11.88 -13.58
C LEU A 819 -10.10 -10.64 -12.95
N ASN A 820 -11.33 -10.80 -12.45
CA ASN A 820 -12.11 -9.73 -11.79
C ASN A 820 -12.26 -8.41 -12.59
N GLY A 821 -12.13 -8.46 -13.92
CA GLY A 821 -12.33 -7.33 -14.81
C GLY A 821 -13.79 -6.89 -14.94
N THR A 822 -14.08 -6.11 -15.98
CA THR A 822 -15.42 -5.64 -16.28
C THR A 822 -16.27 -6.75 -16.86
N VAL A 823 -17.51 -6.91 -16.36
CA VAL A 823 -18.54 -7.77 -16.93
C VAL A 823 -19.73 -6.93 -17.35
N PHE A 824 -20.53 -7.43 -18.28
CA PHE A 824 -21.82 -6.82 -18.59
C PHE A 824 -22.84 -7.17 -17.52
N ASN A 825 -23.44 -6.17 -16.90
CA ASN A 825 -24.40 -6.36 -15.81
C ASN A 825 -25.64 -7.17 -16.23
N SER A 826 -25.98 -7.16 -17.53
CA SER A 826 -27.08 -7.93 -18.12
C SER A 826 -26.81 -9.44 -18.19
N THR A 827 -25.55 -9.87 -18.16
CA THR A 827 -25.19 -11.29 -18.36
C THR A 827 -24.23 -11.84 -17.33
N GLY A 828 -23.47 -10.97 -16.61
CA GLY A 828 -22.34 -11.36 -15.77
C GLY A 828 -21.14 -11.91 -16.55
N SER A 829 -21.15 -11.78 -17.87
CA SER A 829 -20.10 -12.26 -18.76
C SER A 829 -19.24 -11.08 -19.23
N PRO A 830 -17.91 -11.27 -19.43
CA PRO A 830 -17.05 -10.26 -20.07
C PRO A 830 -17.13 -10.30 -21.62
N TYR A 831 -17.83 -11.27 -22.22
CA TYR A 831 -17.77 -11.56 -23.65
C TYR A 831 -18.98 -11.10 -24.44
N TYR A 832 -20.16 -10.99 -23.80
CA TYR A 832 -21.38 -10.62 -24.48
C TYR A 832 -22.35 -9.87 -23.56
N SER A 833 -23.16 -8.98 -24.16
CA SER A 833 -24.27 -8.26 -23.53
C SER A 833 -25.60 -8.73 -24.11
N ARG A 834 -26.68 -8.59 -23.33
CA ARG A 834 -28.05 -8.67 -23.86
C ARG A 834 -28.47 -7.41 -24.62
N PHE A 835 -27.72 -6.33 -24.43
CA PHE A 835 -27.95 -5.02 -25.04
C PHE A 835 -26.74 -4.60 -25.88
N PRO A 836 -26.35 -5.35 -26.94
CA PRO A 836 -25.09 -5.11 -27.65
C PRO A 836 -25.03 -3.74 -28.31
N GLU A 837 -26.15 -3.17 -28.71
CA GLU A 837 -26.19 -1.84 -29.33
C GLU A 837 -25.86 -0.73 -28.31
N SER A 838 -26.41 -0.84 -27.10
CA SER A 838 -26.10 0.14 -26.03
C SER A 838 -24.72 -0.05 -25.40
N ASP A 839 -24.20 -1.27 -25.44
CA ASP A 839 -22.91 -1.63 -24.82
C ASP A 839 -21.74 -1.67 -25.84
N GLN A 840 -21.92 -1.09 -27.01
CA GLN A 840 -20.96 -1.19 -28.13
C GLN A 840 -19.58 -0.65 -27.75
N VAL A 841 -19.52 0.48 -27.04
CA VAL A 841 -18.27 1.07 -26.55
C VAL A 841 -17.55 0.13 -25.61
N THR A 842 -18.27 -0.46 -24.63
CA THR A 842 -17.70 -1.41 -23.68
C THR A 842 -17.28 -2.72 -24.35
N LEU A 843 -18.03 -3.20 -25.36
CA LEU A 843 -17.68 -4.39 -26.13
C LEU A 843 -16.34 -4.22 -26.88
N ASN A 844 -16.06 -3.03 -27.36
CA ASN A 844 -14.84 -2.69 -28.07
C ASN A 844 -13.66 -2.35 -27.15
N ASP A 845 -13.91 -2.04 -25.86
CA ASP A 845 -12.87 -1.65 -24.92
C ASP A 845 -12.02 -2.87 -24.49
N PRO A 846 -10.72 -2.93 -24.82
CA PRO A 846 -9.86 -4.05 -24.48
C PRO A 846 -9.53 -4.12 -22.99
N THR A 847 -9.71 -3.04 -22.23
CA THR A 847 -9.35 -2.96 -20.79
C THR A 847 -10.29 -3.73 -19.89
N ARG A 848 -11.45 -4.19 -20.37
CA ARG A 848 -12.32 -5.11 -19.65
C ARG A 848 -11.67 -6.46 -19.37
N PHE A 849 -10.61 -6.80 -20.12
CA PHE A 849 -9.84 -8.01 -19.95
C PHE A 849 -8.57 -7.76 -19.13
N TYR A 850 -8.07 -8.80 -18.49
CA TYR A 850 -6.77 -8.79 -17.82
C TYR A 850 -5.64 -8.55 -18.83
N ALA A 851 -4.56 -7.89 -18.41
CA ALA A 851 -3.41 -7.58 -19.25
C ALA A 851 -2.85 -8.84 -19.92
N PRO A 852 -2.47 -8.78 -21.21
CA PRO A 852 -1.93 -9.91 -21.93
C PRO A 852 -0.58 -10.36 -21.36
N ARG A 853 -0.09 -11.51 -21.85
CA ARG A 853 1.23 -12.02 -21.47
C ARG A 853 2.30 -10.95 -21.66
N ARG A 854 3.07 -10.69 -20.60
CA ARG A 854 4.20 -9.76 -20.58
C ARG A 854 5.49 -10.52 -20.37
N ILE A 855 6.51 -10.25 -21.19
CA ILE A 855 7.83 -10.88 -21.14
C ILE A 855 8.88 -9.82 -20.90
N GLU A 856 9.76 -10.07 -19.95
CA GLU A 856 10.88 -9.20 -19.59
C GLU A 856 12.18 -10.02 -19.56
N LEU A 857 13.23 -9.48 -20.15
CA LEU A 857 14.57 -10.03 -20.12
C LEU A 857 15.53 -9.04 -19.49
N GLY A 858 16.29 -9.48 -18.52
CA GLY A 858 17.14 -8.60 -17.75
C GLY A 858 18.45 -9.19 -17.31
N VAL A 859 19.31 -8.30 -16.86
CA VAL A 859 20.64 -8.61 -16.32
C VAL A 859 20.79 -7.94 -14.98
N THR A 860 21.35 -8.64 -13.99
CA THR A 860 21.82 -8.06 -12.73
C THR A 860 23.33 -8.26 -12.61
N PHE A 861 23.98 -7.33 -11.94
CA PHE A 861 25.37 -7.49 -11.54
C PHE A 861 25.57 -7.01 -10.12
N GLY A 862 26.55 -7.56 -9.41
CA GLY A 862 26.95 -7.16 -8.07
C GLY A 862 28.43 -7.40 -7.82
N MET A 863 29.11 -6.42 -7.20
CA MET A 863 30.51 -6.51 -6.85
C MET A 863 30.79 -5.95 -5.46
#